data_df10b7e7129d76f8f91561fbf01f9e30
#
_entry.id   df10b7e7129d76f8f91561fbf01f9e30
#
_cell.length_a   1.000
_cell.length_b   1.000
_cell.length_c   1.000
_cell.angle_alpha   90.00
_cell.angle_beta   90.00
_cell.angle_gamma   90.00
#
_symmetry.space_group_name_H-M   'P 1'
#
loop_
_entity.id
_entity.type
_entity.pdbx_description
1 polymer ?
#
loop_
_entity_poly.entity_id
_entity_poly.type
_entity_poly.pdbx_seq_one_letter_code
_entity_poly.pdbx_strand_id
1 'polypeptide(L)'
;MGQFNFNMKYACLLMMSALFNAPAISFADEFFNPALLEVREGEGAPTTDLSVFEVVNGQPAGNYRVDIYVNNEMVTADARDVMFSKNQDGKLEPCVTLAELSQWGVDTASFPELAVSDSECANLAGIPDAFADFQFNRQKLNLSIPHAAMNTRSLDEVPIERWDEGIPALLLNYNMNSYQSRYKGAETYESTYLNLRPGLNIGPWRLRNYTTFEHSNQSGSKWDNVYSYLQRNIVSLRSQLTLGDSSAPADVFDSVPFRGFQMASDDDMLPSSVRNYAPVIRGVARSNALVTIRQNGYVVYETKVAPGAFEISDLASTGGAGDLDVTIKEADGSEQHLRIPYASLPVLQREGKFRYSVTGGQFRAYDSHTEKNLFVQGTGIYGLPWGFTLYGGVQNAGNKYQSYALGVGKNIGSWGAFSADAIHSRSMSTDTGRQQGQSLRVRYSKNFLQTGTNFTIAGYRYSTSGFRSLEETLGTYRSDNNIPSYITDRRRNRAELSLNQDLGDNFGALNASLISEDYWQNERNSLSANLGYYKNFNAIGISLNYSWNRNTGLYGHAEQDNVVSFEINVPLDKFLNRTYASYGTTHASGNGTSHNLRLNGSAFDDASLDWGVNATLAGRSEQQVVGGNVSWKASHGTLNGSYSRSRDSQQLGYGIAGRVVIHENGITLSQSLGETIGLVKAPGAEGIGVNNYAGISTDSRGYAVVPYLTPYRRNDISLNSKTLRDDTDITYMTNKVVPTRGAIVRAEYKTAIGHRVLMTLTRPGGKPVPFGAMASLLKSEENASIVGDGGEVLLSGLPQKGTLQVKWGNGQGQETTCRADYIAHKSAGASGLWNATSVCQ
;
A
#
# COMPACT_ATOMS: atom_id res chain seq x y z
N MET A 1 7.46 57.54 -18.04
CA MET A 1 6.66 58.70 -17.54
C MET A 1 5.20 58.36 -17.79
N GLY A 2 4.37 58.27 -16.76
CA GLY A 2 2.94 57.97 -16.83
C GLY A 2 2.48 57.22 -15.59
N GLN A 3 2.43 57.91 -14.45
CA GLN A 3 1.84 57.39 -13.22
C GLN A 3 0.31 57.33 -13.37
N PHE A 4 -0.28 56.15 -13.27
CA PHE A 4 -1.72 56.02 -13.03
C PHE A 4 -1.95 55.83 -11.53
N ASN A 5 -2.39 56.92 -10.88
CA ASN A 5 -2.91 56.88 -9.52
C ASN A 5 -4.34 56.31 -9.55
N PHE A 6 -4.50 55.07 -9.11
CA PHE A 6 -5.82 54.49 -8.89
C PHE A 6 -6.31 54.83 -7.47
N ASN A 7 -7.38 55.64 -7.43
CA ASN A 7 -7.93 56.21 -6.21
C ASN A 7 -8.75 55.12 -5.47
N MET A 8 -8.16 54.48 -4.45
CA MET A 8 -8.67 53.35 -3.65
C MET A 8 -10.00 53.64 -2.90
N LYS A 9 -10.45 54.91 -2.87
CA LYS A 9 -11.70 55.30 -2.21
C LYS A 9 -12.97 54.98 -3.02
N TYR A 10 -12.89 54.90 -4.34
CA TYR A 10 -14.04 54.51 -5.18
C TYR A 10 -14.23 53.01 -5.33
N ALA A 11 -13.18 52.19 -5.14
CA ALA A 11 -13.28 50.75 -5.15
C ALA A 11 -13.98 50.20 -3.92
N CYS A 12 -13.84 50.81 -2.75
CA CYS A 12 -14.55 50.41 -1.52
C CYS A 12 -16.06 50.79 -1.57
N LEU A 13 -16.48 51.88 -2.24
CA LEU A 13 -17.89 52.20 -2.35
C LEU A 13 -18.63 51.29 -3.35
N LEU A 14 -17.96 50.82 -4.40
CA LEU A 14 -18.55 49.88 -5.36
C LEU A 14 -18.62 48.45 -4.80
N MET A 15 -17.71 48.05 -3.90
CA MET A 15 -17.83 46.77 -3.21
C MET A 15 -18.90 46.78 -2.10
N MET A 16 -19.17 47.91 -1.42
CA MET A 16 -20.27 48.00 -0.46
C MET A 16 -21.64 47.97 -1.09
N SER A 17 -21.83 48.48 -2.33
CA SER A 17 -23.12 48.39 -3.02
C SER A 17 -23.41 47.02 -3.64
N ALA A 18 -22.39 46.17 -3.88
CA ALA A 18 -22.58 44.81 -4.35
C ALA A 18 -22.96 43.81 -3.24
N LEU A 19 -22.69 44.14 -1.97
CA LEU A 19 -23.03 43.30 -0.83
C LEU A 19 -24.50 43.41 -0.35
N PHE A 20 -25.27 44.37 -0.86
CA PHE A 20 -26.71 44.54 -0.52
C PHE A 20 -27.69 43.95 -1.56
N ASN A 21 -27.20 43.32 -2.62
CA ASN A 21 -28.00 42.61 -3.60
C ASN A 21 -27.65 41.11 -3.66
N ALA A 22 -27.38 40.49 -2.53
CA ALA A 22 -27.49 39.04 -2.48
C ALA A 22 -28.97 38.67 -2.58
N PRO A 23 -29.44 37.94 -3.60
CA PRO A 23 -30.79 37.42 -3.58
C PRO A 23 -30.94 36.60 -2.29
N ALA A 24 -31.87 36.98 -1.44
CA ALA A 24 -32.33 36.08 -0.40
C ALA A 24 -32.73 34.78 -1.10
N ILE A 25 -32.00 33.68 -0.87
CA ILE A 25 -32.43 32.37 -1.31
C ILE A 25 -33.67 32.07 -0.49
N SER A 26 -34.81 32.41 -1.05
CA SER A 26 -36.12 31.95 -0.55
C SER A 26 -36.15 30.46 -0.89
N PHE A 27 -36.02 29.62 0.11
CA PHE A 27 -36.42 28.25 -0.02
C PHE A 27 -37.95 28.28 -0.15
N ALA A 28 -38.45 28.22 -1.37
CA ALA A 28 -39.84 27.97 -1.64
C ALA A 28 -40.09 26.52 -1.31
N ASP A 29 -41.03 26.24 -0.40
CA ASP A 29 -41.54 24.89 -0.18
C ASP A 29 -42.09 24.39 -1.53
N GLU A 30 -41.62 23.22 -2.01
CA GLU A 30 -42.10 22.63 -3.25
C GLU A 30 -43.49 22.03 -3.00
N PHE A 31 -44.52 22.59 -3.64
CA PHE A 31 -45.88 22.06 -3.51
C PHE A 31 -46.11 20.94 -4.54
N PHE A 32 -46.40 19.74 -4.07
CA PHE A 32 -46.78 18.61 -4.89
C PHE A 32 -48.32 18.48 -4.94
N ASN A 33 -48.90 18.68 -6.11
CA ASN A 33 -50.34 18.55 -6.30
C ASN A 33 -50.73 17.04 -6.29
N PRO A 34 -51.46 16.53 -5.27
CA PRO A 34 -51.90 15.14 -5.20
C PRO A 34 -52.77 14.68 -6.38
N ALA A 35 -53.42 15.64 -7.08
CA ALA A 35 -54.28 15.33 -8.23
C ALA A 35 -53.48 14.95 -9.50
N LEU A 36 -52.15 15.12 -9.49
CA LEU A 36 -51.26 14.69 -10.57
C LEU A 36 -50.79 13.25 -10.40
N LEU A 37 -51.05 12.63 -9.23
CA LEU A 37 -50.79 11.20 -9.06
C LEU A 37 -51.85 10.42 -9.90
N GLU A 38 -51.40 9.43 -10.65
CA GLU A 38 -52.28 8.61 -11.49
C GLU A 38 -53.29 7.86 -10.63
N VAL A 39 -54.53 8.28 -10.66
CA VAL A 39 -55.64 7.63 -9.95
C VAL A 39 -56.20 6.57 -10.88
N ARG A 40 -56.21 5.31 -10.46
CA ARG A 40 -56.90 4.22 -11.19
C ARG A 40 -58.37 4.50 -11.29
N GLU A 41 -59.00 4.30 -12.47
CA GLU A 41 -60.44 4.38 -12.65
C GLU A 41 -61.17 3.45 -11.67
N GLY A 42 -61.91 4.02 -10.69
CA GLY A 42 -62.68 3.31 -9.70
C GLY A 42 -62.24 3.44 -8.23
N GLU A 43 -61.11 4.06 -7.94
CA GLU A 43 -60.63 4.38 -6.59
C GLU A 43 -60.78 5.88 -6.30
N GLY A 44 -61.22 6.24 -5.08
CA GLY A 44 -61.30 7.64 -4.61
C GLY A 44 -59.95 8.34 -4.66
N ALA A 45 -59.92 9.66 -4.52
CA ALA A 45 -58.71 10.46 -4.49
C ALA A 45 -57.65 9.86 -3.56
N PRO A 46 -56.34 9.81 -4.00
CA PRO A 46 -55.30 9.20 -3.16
C PRO A 46 -55.21 9.90 -1.83
N THR A 47 -55.28 9.11 -0.75
CA THR A 47 -55.14 9.57 0.64
C THR A 47 -53.67 9.73 1.04
N THR A 48 -52.74 9.65 0.07
CA THR A 48 -51.30 9.75 0.33
C THR A 48 -50.98 11.19 0.73
N ASP A 49 -50.49 11.35 1.95
CA ASP A 49 -49.97 12.60 2.46
C ASP A 49 -48.64 12.94 1.74
N LEU A 50 -48.64 13.94 0.87
CA LEU A 50 -47.45 14.41 0.13
C LEU A 50 -46.74 15.54 0.87
N SER A 51 -47.24 16.01 2.01
CA SER A 51 -46.60 17.08 2.78
C SER A 51 -45.18 16.76 3.23
N VAL A 52 -44.87 15.49 3.38
CA VAL A 52 -43.50 15.01 3.70
C VAL A 52 -42.48 15.36 2.60
N PHE A 53 -42.92 15.45 1.35
CA PHE A 53 -42.04 15.76 0.21
C PHE A 53 -41.94 17.24 -0.10
N GLU A 54 -42.77 18.09 0.55
CA GLU A 54 -42.74 19.53 0.42
C GLU A 54 -41.59 20.19 1.18
N VAL A 55 -40.99 19.43 2.11
CA VAL A 55 -39.85 19.91 2.89
C VAL A 55 -38.56 19.37 2.28
N VAL A 56 -37.54 20.21 2.14
CA VAL A 56 -36.21 19.80 1.65
C VAL A 56 -35.66 18.63 2.47
N ASN A 57 -35.36 17.53 1.80
CA ASN A 57 -34.98 16.23 2.42
C ASN A 57 -36.09 15.59 3.27
N GLY A 58 -37.35 15.94 3.07
CA GLY A 58 -38.50 15.29 3.70
C GLY A 58 -38.64 13.87 3.18
N GLN A 59 -38.57 12.89 4.08
CA GLN A 59 -38.80 11.47 3.78
C GLN A 59 -39.78 10.86 4.79
N PRO A 60 -40.61 9.86 4.43
CA PRO A 60 -41.46 9.15 5.39
C PRO A 60 -40.59 8.36 6.38
N ALA A 61 -41.10 8.17 7.60
CA ALA A 61 -40.50 7.23 8.54
C ALA A 61 -40.62 5.81 7.99
N GLY A 62 -39.62 4.97 8.20
CA GLY A 62 -39.62 3.59 7.71
C GLY A 62 -38.23 2.96 7.69
N ASN A 63 -38.12 1.76 7.14
CA ASN A 63 -36.86 1.04 6.97
C ASN A 63 -36.20 1.42 5.63
N TYR A 64 -34.98 1.87 5.71
CA TYR A 64 -34.15 2.21 4.55
C TYR A 64 -32.89 1.39 4.54
N ARG A 65 -32.55 0.86 3.38
CA ARG A 65 -31.27 0.14 3.19
C ARG A 65 -30.19 1.14 2.84
N VAL A 66 -29.27 1.37 3.79
CA VAL A 66 -28.29 2.45 3.72
C VAL A 66 -26.86 1.97 3.95
N ASP A 67 -25.92 2.63 3.27
CA ASP A 67 -24.50 2.58 3.61
C ASP A 67 -24.24 3.50 4.79
N ILE A 68 -23.66 2.98 5.87
CA ILE A 68 -23.43 3.74 7.11
C ILE A 68 -22.00 4.25 7.16
N TYR A 69 -21.88 5.55 7.44
CA TYR A 69 -20.62 6.26 7.59
C TYR A 69 -20.56 6.91 8.97
N VAL A 70 -19.37 6.92 9.58
CA VAL A 70 -19.05 7.74 10.76
C VAL A 70 -17.96 8.71 10.35
N ASN A 71 -18.20 10.01 10.50
CA ASN A 71 -17.29 11.07 10.08
C ASN A 71 -16.81 10.93 8.62
N ASN A 72 -17.72 10.55 7.71
CA ASN A 72 -17.47 10.26 6.30
C ASN A 72 -16.64 8.99 6.00
N GLU A 73 -16.30 8.18 6.98
CA GLU A 73 -15.74 6.85 6.79
C GLU A 73 -16.82 5.78 6.81
N MET A 74 -16.83 4.90 5.81
CA MET A 74 -17.77 3.78 5.73
C MET A 74 -17.44 2.75 6.80
N VAL A 75 -18.37 2.52 7.73
CA VAL A 75 -18.17 1.62 8.88
C VAL A 75 -18.82 0.24 8.71
N THR A 76 -19.65 0.05 7.67
CA THR A 76 -20.26 -1.23 7.34
C THR A 76 -19.70 -1.77 6.03
N ALA A 77 -19.61 -3.10 5.89
CA ALA A 77 -19.13 -3.74 4.65
C ALA A 77 -20.18 -3.68 3.54
N ASP A 78 -21.47 -3.84 3.91
CA ASP A 78 -22.61 -3.84 3.01
C ASP A 78 -23.68 -2.89 3.54
N ALA A 79 -24.59 -2.45 2.65
CA ALA A 79 -25.75 -1.66 3.01
C ALA A 79 -26.66 -2.45 3.97
N ARG A 80 -27.11 -1.78 5.02
CA ARG A 80 -27.94 -2.36 6.09
C ARG A 80 -29.31 -1.71 6.12
N ASP A 81 -30.31 -2.49 6.53
CA ASP A 81 -31.63 -1.98 6.81
C ASP A 81 -31.61 -1.25 8.16
N VAL A 82 -31.87 0.06 8.14
CA VAL A 82 -31.94 0.93 9.31
C VAL A 82 -33.34 1.51 9.41
N MET A 83 -33.97 1.42 10.59
CA MET A 83 -35.24 2.04 10.86
C MET A 83 -35.04 3.54 11.14
N PHE A 84 -35.83 4.37 10.50
CA PHE A 84 -35.85 5.81 10.73
C PHE A 84 -37.21 6.21 11.32
N SER A 85 -37.15 6.96 12.40
CA SER A 85 -38.33 7.51 13.08
C SER A 85 -38.31 9.04 13.08
N LYS A 86 -39.46 9.71 13.17
CA LYS A 86 -39.52 11.16 13.29
C LYS A 86 -39.32 11.56 14.76
N ASN A 87 -38.39 12.50 14.99
CA ASN A 87 -38.26 13.12 16.31
C ASN A 87 -39.33 14.20 16.55
N GLN A 88 -39.26 14.87 17.70
CA GLN A 88 -40.24 15.92 18.08
C GLN A 88 -40.25 17.10 17.12
N ASP A 89 -39.17 17.37 16.40
CA ASP A 89 -39.05 18.42 15.40
C ASP A 89 -39.42 17.96 13.98
N GLY A 90 -39.93 16.71 13.83
CA GLY A 90 -40.28 16.15 12.52
C GLY A 90 -39.13 15.67 11.66
N LYS A 91 -37.88 15.75 12.13
CA LYS A 91 -36.69 15.24 11.43
C LYS A 91 -36.55 13.73 11.60
N LEU A 92 -36.04 13.05 10.57
CA LEU A 92 -35.74 11.62 10.61
C LEU A 92 -34.48 11.35 11.43
N GLU A 93 -34.63 10.49 12.43
CA GLU A 93 -33.54 9.95 13.24
C GLU A 93 -33.38 8.47 13.00
N PRO A 94 -32.13 8.02 12.72
CA PRO A 94 -31.84 6.61 12.52
C PRO A 94 -31.81 5.87 13.86
N CYS A 95 -32.36 4.69 13.91
CA CYS A 95 -32.22 3.77 15.03
C CYS A 95 -30.90 3.02 14.91
N VAL A 96 -29.91 3.45 15.69
CA VAL A 96 -28.58 2.84 15.81
C VAL A 96 -28.39 2.42 17.26
N THR A 97 -27.93 1.19 17.50
CA THR A 97 -27.75 0.66 18.85
C THR A 97 -26.44 1.12 19.49
N LEU A 98 -26.38 1.13 20.84
CA LEU A 98 -25.14 1.42 21.58
C LEU A 98 -24.00 0.46 21.22
N ALA A 99 -24.32 -0.82 20.98
CA ALA A 99 -23.36 -1.83 20.59
C ALA A 99 -22.73 -1.49 19.22
N GLU A 100 -23.54 -1.03 18.26
CA GLU A 100 -23.09 -0.61 16.94
C GLU A 100 -22.22 0.65 17.03
N LEU A 101 -22.64 1.67 17.79
CA LEU A 101 -21.84 2.87 18.02
C LEU A 101 -20.48 2.52 18.64
N SER A 102 -20.44 1.65 19.65
CA SER A 102 -19.18 1.18 20.25
C SER A 102 -18.32 0.41 19.26
N GLN A 103 -18.92 -0.43 18.41
CA GLN A 103 -18.23 -1.16 17.36
C GLN A 103 -17.61 -0.22 16.31
N TRP A 104 -18.29 0.90 16.02
CA TRP A 104 -17.81 1.92 15.08
C TRP A 104 -16.84 2.92 15.72
N GLY A 105 -16.44 2.69 16.99
CA GLY A 105 -15.40 3.45 17.65
C GLY A 105 -15.88 4.64 18.45
N VAL A 106 -17.17 4.76 18.72
CA VAL A 106 -17.71 5.77 19.64
C VAL A 106 -17.44 5.35 21.09
N ASP A 107 -16.97 6.26 21.93
CA ASP A 107 -16.79 6.04 23.37
C ASP A 107 -18.13 6.14 24.12
N THR A 108 -18.89 5.07 24.04
CA THR A 108 -20.22 5.00 24.68
C THR A 108 -20.16 5.00 26.20
N ALA A 109 -19.00 4.65 26.80
CA ALA A 109 -18.84 4.59 28.24
C ALA A 109 -18.69 5.99 28.86
N SER A 110 -18.09 6.93 28.15
CA SER A 110 -17.94 8.33 28.59
C SER A 110 -19.21 9.17 28.40
N PHE A 111 -20.19 8.67 27.64
CA PHE A 111 -21.46 9.37 27.34
C PHE A 111 -22.68 8.55 27.76
N PRO A 112 -23.00 8.45 29.05
CA PRO A 112 -24.14 7.64 29.54
C PRO A 112 -25.50 8.09 29.00
N GLU A 113 -25.64 9.35 28.57
CA GLU A 113 -26.89 9.92 28.03
C GLU A 113 -27.25 9.37 26.63
N LEU A 114 -26.33 8.62 25.99
CA LEU A 114 -26.62 7.83 24.79
C LEU A 114 -27.62 6.70 25.05
N ALA A 115 -27.63 6.16 26.28
CA ALA A 115 -28.56 5.09 26.69
C ALA A 115 -29.92 5.64 27.01
N VAL A 116 -30.97 5.14 26.35
CA VAL A 116 -32.38 5.46 26.65
C VAL A 116 -33.01 4.23 27.32
N SER A 117 -33.62 4.43 28.49
CA SER A 117 -34.07 3.36 29.40
C SER A 117 -35.09 2.37 28.78
N ASP A 118 -35.79 2.73 27.72
CA ASP A 118 -36.87 1.94 27.10
C ASP A 118 -36.67 1.78 25.57
N SER A 119 -35.49 2.05 25.03
CA SER A 119 -35.23 1.99 23.58
C SER A 119 -33.93 1.24 23.29
N GLU A 120 -33.96 0.37 22.28
CA GLU A 120 -32.72 -0.22 21.72
C GLU A 120 -31.87 0.79 20.92
N CYS A 121 -32.50 1.91 20.51
CA CYS A 121 -31.85 2.96 19.73
C CYS A 121 -31.14 3.94 20.66
N ALA A 122 -29.89 4.25 20.32
CA ALA A 122 -29.08 5.24 21.04
C ALA A 122 -29.59 6.67 20.76
N ASN A 123 -29.58 7.50 21.76
CA ASN A 123 -29.85 8.93 21.64
C ASN A 123 -28.58 9.69 21.26
N LEU A 124 -28.37 9.98 19.97
CA LEU A 124 -27.20 10.70 19.50
C LEU A 124 -27.04 12.11 20.11
N ALA A 125 -28.13 12.76 20.55
CA ALA A 125 -28.08 14.04 21.25
C ALA A 125 -27.36 13.94 22.62
N GLY A 126 -27.16 12.75 23.16
CA GLY A 126 -26.32 12.53 24.34
C GLY A 126 -24.84 12.82 24.14
N ILE A 127 -24.40 12.98 22.91
CA ILE A 127 -23.06 13.51 22.56
C ILE A 127 -23.25 14.94 22.05
N PRO A 128 -22.68 15.97 22.70
CA PRO A 128 -22.75 17.35 22.20
C PRO A 128 -22.23 17.45 20.78
N ASP A 129 -22.94 18.16 19.91
CA ASP A 129 -22.61 18.37 18.47
C ASP A 129 -22.62 17.12 17.59
N ALA A 130 -23.05 15.97 18.07
CA ALA A 130 -23.27 14.79 17.23
C ALA A 130 -24.61 14.90 16.48
N PHE A 131 -24.61 14.53 15.21
CA PHE A 131 -25.83 14.48 14.40
C PHE A 131 -25.76 13.41 13.32
N ALA A 132 -26.94 13.00 12.83
CA ALA A 132 -27.10 12.11 11.70
C ALA A 132 -27.51 12.90 10.45
N ASP A 133 -26.82 12.66 9.33
CA ASP A 133 -27.14 13.18 8.00
C ASP A 133 -27.54 12.03 7.08
N PHE A 134 -28.84 11.98 6.74
CA PHE A 134 -29.38 10.96 5.84
C PHE A 134 -29.53 11.51 4.42
N GLN A 135 -28.68 11.09 3.52
CA GLN A 135 -28.70 11.42 2.09
C GLN A 135 -29.52 10.38 1.32
N PHE A 136 -30.83 10.58 1.24
CA PHE A 136 -31.76 9.63 0.62
C PHE A 136 -31.39 9.25 -0.81
N ASN A 137 -31.04 10.23 -1.65
CA ASN A 137 -30.69 10.02 -3.07
C ASN A 137 -29.45 9.12 -3.25
N ARG A 138 -28.63 9.00 -2.22
CA ARG A 138 -27.41 8.17 -2.21
C ARG A 138 -27.55 6.95 -1.33
N GLN A 139 -28.67 6.78 -0.66
CA GLN A 139 -28.87 5.77 0.37
C GLN A 139 -27.72 5.73 1.38
N LYS A 140 -27.27 6.92 1.80
CA LYS A 140 -26.11 7.12 2.66
C LYS A 140 -26.56 7.75 3.99
N LEU A 141 -26.22 7.07 5.09
CA LEU A 141 -26.34 7.62 6.44
C LEU A 141 -24.95 8.00 6.95
N ASN A 142 -24.71 9.27 7.23
CA ASN A 142 -23.46 9.73 7.83
C ASN A 142 -23.71 10.22 9.26
N LEU A 143 -23.09 9.55 10.24
CA LEU A 143 -23.06 9.97 11.63
C LEU A 143 -21.86 10.88 11.84
N SER A 144 -22.11 12.14 12.14
CA SER A 144 -21.08 13.10 12.51
C SER A 144 -20.89 13.05 14.02
N ILE A 145 -19.79 12.49 14.47
CA ILE A 145 -19.45 12.31 15.89
C ILE A 145 -18.19 13.14 16.19
N PRO A 146 -18.22 14.05 17.21
CA PRO A 146 -17.05 14.79 17.62
C PRO A 146 -15.87 13.86 17.99
N HIS A 147 -14.65 14.27 17.66
CA HIS A 147 -13.45 13.48 17.91
C HIS A 147 -13.26 13.14 19.40
N ALA A 148 -13.69 14.03 20.29
CA ALA A 148 -13.64 13.81 21.75
C ALA A 148 -14.51 12.64 22.22
N ALA A 149 -15.56 12.30 21.44
CA ALA A 149 -16.45 11.17 21.71
C ALA A 149 -16.08 9.91 20.91
N MET A 150 -14.98 9.95 20.17
CA MET A 150 -14.43 8.78 19.49
C MET A 150 -13.34 8.14 20.34
N ASN A 151 -13.39 6.82 20.49
CA ASN A 151 -12.25 6.09 21.02
C ASN A 151 -11.04 6.41 20.16
N THR A 152 -9.86 6.57 20.76
CA THR A 152 -8.57 6.85 20.08
C THR A 152 -8.14 5.67 19.18
N ARG A 153 -9.07 5.02 18.49
CA ARG A 153 -8.76 4.07 17.44
C ARG A 153 -8.40 4.86 16.20
N SER A 154 -7.23 4.56 15.67
CA SER A 154 -6.77 5.09 14.41
C SER A 154 -7.82 4.86 13.32
N LEU A 155 -8.12 5.88 12.53
CA LEU A 155 -9.04 5.80 11.38
C LEU A 155 -8.61 4.73 10.34
N ASP A 156 -7.34 4.32 10.36
CA ASP A 156 -6.81 3.25 9.51
C ASP A 156 -6.78 1.87 10.20
N GLU A 157 -7.31 1.75 11.43
CA GLU A 157 -7.44 0.47 12.12
C GLU A 157 -8.60 -0.34 11.53
N VAL A 158 -8.25 -1.39 10.83
CA VAL A 158 -9.25 -2.35 10.34
C VAL A 158 -9.54 -3.34 11.46
N PRO A 159 -10.82 -3.52 11.87
CA PRO A 159 -11.19 -4.53 12.84
C PRO A 159 -10.64 -5.92 12.49
N ILE A 160 -10.18 -6.65 13.52
CA ILE A 160 -9.54 -7.97 13.36
C ILE A 160 -10.49 -8.96 12.66
N GLU A 161 -11.78 -8.82 12.86
CA GLU A 161 -12.83 -9.66 12.28
C GLU A 161 -12.92 -9.54 10.75
N ARG A 162 -12.35 -8.45 10.19
CA ARG A 162 -12.28 -8.22 8.74
C ARG A 162 -10.98 -8.71 8.12
N TRP A 163 -10.04 -9.20 8.94
CA TRP A 163 -8.79 -9.73 8.43
C TRP A 163 -9.03 -11.07 7.75
N ASP A 164 -8.70 -11.11 6.47
CA ASP A 164 -8.93 -12.28 5.62
C ASP A 164 -7.64 -13.12 5.55
N GLU A 165 -7.72 -14.34 6.06
CA GLU A 165 -6.64 -15.33 5.97
C GLU A 165 -6.49 -15.86 4.54
N GLY A 166 -7.39 -15.51 3.64
CA GLY A 166 -7.36 -15.89 2.24
C GLY A 166 -7.74 -17.35 1.96
N ILE A 167 -7.63 -17.70 0.71
CA ILE A 167 -7.99 -19.03 0.21
C ILE A 167 -6.83 -20.02 0.33
N PRO A 168 -7.08 -21.33 0.46
CA PRO A 168 -6.08 -22.36 0.27
C PRO A 168 -5.56 -22.35 -1.16
N ALA A 169 -4.23 -22.35 -1.31
CA ALA A 169 -3.61 -22.33 -2.63
C ALA A 169 -2.17 -22.83 -2.60
N LEU A 170 -1.74 -23.41 -3.72
CA LEU A 170 -0.34 -23.66 -4.03
C LEU A 170 0.21 -22.51 -4.88
N LEU A 171 1.42 -22.13 -4.58
CA LEU A 171 2.14 -21.04 -5.23
C LEU A 171 3.45 -21.54 -5.79
N LEU A 172 3.84 -21.05 -6.96
CA LEU A 172 5.19 -21.19 -7.48
C LEU A 172 5.60 -19.89 -8.16
N ASN A 173 6.46 -19.12 -7.52
CA ASN A 173 7.19 -18.06 -8.22
C ASN A 173 8.43 -18.67 -8.86
N TYR A 174 8.70 -18.26 -10.09
CA TYR A 174 9.91 -18.63 -10.81
C TYR A 174 10.53 -17.40 -11.48
N ASN A 175 11.84 -17.39 -11.54
CA ASN A 175 12.61 -16.42 -12.30
C ASN A 175 13.85 -17.14 -12.85
N MET A 176 13.93 -17.23 -14.16
CA MET A 176 15.05 -17.82 -14.89
C MET A 176 15.71 -16.74 -15.75
N ASN A 177 17.02 -16.63 -15.64
CA ASN A 177 17.82 -15.80 -16.50
C ASN A 177 18.95 -16.66 -17.07
N SER A 178 19.14 -16.60 -18.38
CA SER A 178 20.24 -17.25 -19.06
C SER A 178 21.08 -16.19 -19.79
N TYR A 179 22.36 -16.38 -19.75
CA TYR A 179 23.34 -15.46 -20.26
C TYR A 179 24.42 -16.21 -21.06
N GLN A 180 24.65 -15.74 -22.23
CA GLN A 180 25.68 -16.27 -23.11
C GLN A 180 26.65 -15.14 -23.52
N SER A 181 27.94 -15.36 -23.32
CA SER A 181 28.99 -14.40 -23.67
C SER A 181 30.03 -15.08 -24.53
N ARG A 182 30.29 -14.49 -25.68
CA ARG A 182 31.25 -14.98 -26.62
C ARG A 182 32.33 -13.95 -26.85
N TYR A 183 33.59 -14.29 -26.53
CA TYR A 183 34.77 -13.47 -26.77
C TYR A 183 35.56 -14.04 -27.93
N LYS A 184 36.16 -13.15 -28.72
CA LYS A 184 36.99 -13.55 -29.84
C LYS A 184 38.25 -14.29 -29.34
N GLY A 185 38.43 -15.54 -29.79
CA GLY A 185 39.56 -16.37 -29.37
C GLY A 185 39.37 -17.07 -28.02
N ALA A 186 38.22 -17.00 -27.39
CA ALA A 186 37.87 -17.73 -26.16
C ALA A 186 36.65 -18.61 -26.39
N GLU A 187 36.51 -19.62 -25.54
CA GLU A 187 35.29 -20.43 -25.48
C GLU A 187 34.07 -19.60 -25.06
N THR A 188 32.93 -19.96 -25.58
CA THR A 188 31.67 -19.27 -25.18
C THR A 188 31.39 -19.59 -23.73
N TYR A 189 31.22 -18.55 -22.94
CA TYR A 189 30.74 -18.67 -21.56
C TYR A 189 29.21 -18.68 -21.55
N GLU A 190 28.63 -19.69 -20.88
CA GLU A 190 27.20 -19.82 -20.70
C GLU A 190 26.89 -19.95 -19.20
N SER A 191 25.89 -19.21 -18.73
CA SER A 191 25.37 -19.36 -17.38
C SER A 191 23.85 -19.25 -17.35
N THR A 192 23.23 -20.06 -16.51
CA THR A 192 21.80 -20.04 -16.26
C THR A 192 21.56 -19.99 -14.75
N TYR A 193 20.79 -19.03 -14.35
CA TYR A 193 20.31 -18.88 -12.98
C TYR A 193 18.81 -19.06 -12.95
N LEU A 194 18.32 -19.93 -12.07
CA LEU A 194 16.90 -20.14 -11.83
C LEU A 194 16.64 -20.02 -10.35
N ASN A 195 15.70 -19.20 -9.95
CA ASN A 195 15.14 -19.25 -8.61
C ASN A 195 13.70 -19.74 -8.62
N LEU A 196 13.40 -20.58 -7.66
CA LEU A 196 12.08 -21.14 -7.42
C LEU A 196 11.65 -20.81 -6.00
N ARG A 197 10.41 -20.31 -5.86
CA ARG A 197 9.80 -20.02 -4.57
C ARG A 197 8.43 -20.70 -4.47
N PRO A 198 8.40 -22.01 -4.23
CA PRO A 198 7.15 -22.71 -3.95
C PRO A 198 6.59 -22.28 -2.59
N GLY A 199 5.27 -22.27 -2.48
CA GLY A 199 4.54 -21.94 -1.28
C GLY A 199 3.21 -22.66 -1.19
N LEU A 200 2.73 -22.85 0.04
CA LEU A 200 1.42 -23.43 0.33
C LEU A 200 0.74 -22.56 1.40
N ASN A 201 -0.51 -22.20 1.15
CA ASN A 201 -1.40 -21.55 2.11
C ASN A 201 -2.51 -22.52 2.53
N ILE A 202 -2.69 -22.70 3.84
CA ILE A 202 -3.80 -23.47 4.42
C ILE A 202 -4.25 -22.76 5.69
N GLY A 203 -5.44 -22.12 5.66
CA GLY A 203 -5.91 -21.28 6.75
C GLY A 203 -4.83 -20.23 7.11
N PRO A 204 -4.46 -20.06 8.40
CA PRO A 204 -3.45 -19.08 8.82
C PRO A 204 -2.01 -19.51 8.54
N TRP A 205 -1.77 -20.72 8.07
CA TRP A 205 -0.43 -21.27 7.86
C TRP A 205 0.13 -20.97 6.48
N ARG A 206 1.39 -20.55 6.41
CA ARG A 206 2.13 -20.19 5.21
C ARG A 206 3.43 -20.98 5.16
N LEU A 207 3.48 -22.03 4.34
CA LEU A 207 4.74 -22.72 4.03
C LEU A 207 5.43 -21.98 2.89
N ARG A 208 6.71 -21.69 3.04
CA ARG A 208 7.53 -21.02 2.04
C ARG A 208 8.86 -21.70 1.90
N ASN A 209 9.31 -21.83 0.67
CA ASN A 209 10.65 -22.27 0.34
C ASN A 209 11.27 -21.32 -0.69
N TYR A 210 12.56 -21.18 -0.67
CA TYR A 210 13.34 -20.50 -1.68
C TYR A 210 14.53 -21.35 -2.04
N THR A 211 14.60 -21.79 -3.29
CA THR A 211 15.66 -22.61 -3.83
C THR A 211 16.22 -21.95 -5.08
N THR A 212 17.54 -21.98 -5.23
CA THR A 212 18.24 -21.47 -6.41
C THR A 212 18.96 -22.62 -7.12
N PHE A 213 19.03 -22.49 -8.43
CA PHE A 213 19.82 -23.33 -9.31
C PHE A 213 20.75 -22.45 -10.13
N GLU A 214 22.00 -22.76 -10.09
CA GLU A 214 23.05 -22.12 -10.88
C GLU A 214 23.71 -23.16 -11.76
N HIS A 215 23.88 -22.85 -13.02
CA HIS A 215 24.62 -23.66 -13.96
C HIS A 215 25.54 -22.79 -14.78
N SER A 216 26.81 -23.20 -14.92
CA SER A 216 27.68 -22.62 -15.92
C SER A 216 28.56 -23.74 -16.56
N ASN A 217 28.95 -23.52 -17.79
CA ASN A 217 29.83 -24.46 -18.50
C ASN A 217 31.25 -24.55 -17.90
N GLN A 218 31.62 -23.60 -17.00
CA GLN A 218 32.89 -23.60 -16.28
C GLN A 218 32.81 -24.22 -14.89
N SER A 219 31.74 -23.96 -14.13
CA SER A 219 31.60 -24.41 -12.73
C SER A 219 30.61 -25.56 -12.53
N GLY A 220 29.94 -26.00 -13.62
CA GLY A 220 28.92 -27.06 -13.53
C GLY A 220 27.60 -26.57 -12.93
N SER A 221 26.86 -27.46 -12.30
CA SER A 221 25.52 -27.18 -11.76
C SER A 221 25.50 -27.23 -10.24
N LYS A 222 24.80 -26.30 -9.61
CA LYS A 222 24.64 -26.24 -8.16
C LYS A 222 23.20 -25.90 -7.78
N TRP A 223 22.65 -26.61 -6.80
CA TRP A 223 21.38 -26.31 -6.15
C TRP A 223 21.64 -25.84 -4.73
N ASP A 224 21.04 -24.72 -4.35
CA ASP A 224 21.11 -24.18 -3.00
C ASP A 224 19.70 -23.94 -2.45
N ASN A 225 19.43 -24.45 -1.24
CA ASN A 225 18.23 -24.09 -0.48
C ASN A 225 18.54 -22.85 0.35
N VAL A 226 17.96 -21.71 -0.02
CA VAL A 226 18.20 -20.44 0.68
C VAL A 226 17.46 -20.40 2.00
N TYR A 227 16.16 -20.78 2.03
CA TYR A 227 15.37 -20.95 3.24
C TYR A 227 14.16 -21.86 3.02
N SER A 228 13.71 -22.45 4.11
CA SER A 228 12.41 -23.14 4.18
C SER A 228 11.80 -22.88 5.55
N TYR A 229 10.61 -22.28 5.57
CA TYR A 229 9.92 -21.97 6.82
C TYR A 229 8.41 -22.16 6.73
N LEU A 230 7.82 -22.44 7.89
CA LEU A 230 6.40 -22.39 8.14
C LEU A 230 6.10 -21.20 9.04
N GLN A 231 5.16 -20.34 8.64
CA GLN A 231 4.81 -19.12 9.36
C GLN A 231 3.33 -19.06 9.65
N ARG A 232 2.99 -18.46 10.79
CA ARG A 232 1.61 -18.22 11.21
C ARG A 232 1.50 -16.90 11.97
N ASN A 233 0.42 -16.17 11.72
CA ASN A 233 0.03 -14.98 12.48
C ASN A 233 -0.58 -15.39 13.83
N ILE A 234 -0.11 -14.80 14.92
CA ILE A 234 -0.68 -14.93 16.28
C ILE A 234 -1.32 -13.60 16.64
N VAL A 235 -2.58 -13.44 16.22
CA VAL A 235 -3.31 -12.18 16.28
C VAL A 235 -3.43 -11.65 17.71
N SER A 236 -3.72 -12.52 18.70
CA SER A 236 -3.84 -12.15 20.12
C SER A 236 -2.57 -11.52 20.71
N LEU A 237 -1.40 -11.87 20.20
CA LEU A 237 -0.10 -11.34 20.61
C LEU A 237 0.44 -10.30 19.62
N ARG A 238 -0.29 -9.99 18.54
CA ARG A 238 0.16 -9.15 17.43
C ARG A 238 1.56 -9.54 16.96
N SER A 239 1.77 -10.83 16.76
CA SER A 239 3.08 -11.42 16.52
C SER A 239 3.01 -12.47 15.43
N GLN A 240 4.18 -12.79 14.90
CA GLN A 240 4.36 -13.91 13.97
C GLN A 240 5.15 -15.02 14.61
N LEU A 241 4.67 -16.26 14.47
CA LEU A 241 5.41 -17.47 14.74
C LEU A 241 6.04 -17.97 13.44
N THR A 242 7.35 -18.16 13.43
CA THR A 242 8.10 -18.74 12.30
C THR A 242 8.83 -19.99 12.77
N LEU A 243 8.68 -21.08 12.05
CA LEU A 243 9.33 -22.37 12.29
C LEU A 243 10.16 -22.75 11.05
N GLY A 244 11.44 -23.01 11.21
CA GLY A 244 12.35 -23.36 10.10
C GLY A 244 13.49 -22.36 9.95
N ASP A 245 13.85 -22.05 8.70
CA ASP A 245 14.95 -21.15 8.37
C ASP A 245 14.48 -19.69 8.41
N SER A 246 15.14 -18.84 9.19
CA SER A 246 14.88 -17.42 9.29
C SER A 246 16.10 -16.67 9.81
N SER A 247 15.94 -15.37 10.08
CA SER A 247 16.97 -14.54 10.71
C SER A 247 16.40 -13.82 11.92
N ALA A 248 17.16 -13.76 13.01
CA ALA A 248 16.79 -12.98 14.19
C ALA A 248 16.73 -11.48 13.86
N PRO A 249 15.78 -10.72 14.45
CA PRO A 249 15.68 -9.27 14.21
C PRO A 249 16.94 -8.51 14.60
N ALA A 250 17.29 -7.48 13.81
CA ALA A 250 18.49 -6.67 13.99
C ALA A 250 18.28 -5.39 14.84
N ASP A 251 17.21 -5.31 15.61
CA ASP A 251 16.86 -4.09 16.36
C ASP A 251 17.84 -3.79 17.50
N VAL A 252 18.19 -4.81 18.27
CA VAL A 252 19.08 -4.72 19.45
C VAL A 252 20.45 -5.30 19.15
N PHE A 253 20.50 -6.54 18.68
CA PHE A 253 21.71 -7.22 18.22
C PHE A 253 21.82 -7.19 16.70
N ASP A 254 22.96 -7.60 16.16
CA ASP A 254 23.07 -7.89 14.73
C ASP A 254 22.20 -9.11 14.38
N SER A 255 21.65 -9.13 13.16
CA SER A 255 20.83 -10.25 12.69
C SER A 255 21.64 -11.54 12.62
N VAL A 256 21.06 -12.65 13.05
CA VAL A 256 21.70 -13.97 13.06
C VAL A 256 20.83 -14.95 12.32
N PRO A 257 21.32 -15.58 11.25
CA PRO A 257 20.56 -16.62 10.54
C PRO A 257 20.48 -17.90 11.37
N PHE A 258 19.30 -18.52 11.36
CA PHE A 258 19.05 -19.70 12.16
C PHE A 258 18.08 -20.68 11.48
N ARG A 259 18.08 -21.91 11.97
CA ARG A 259 17.03 -22.92 11.76
C ARG A 259 16.44 -23.31 13.10
N GLY A 260 15.17 -22.99 13.32
CA GLY A 260 14.53 -23.22 14.61
C GLY A 260 13.15 -22.60 14.72
N PHE A 261 12.89 -21.90 15.79
CA PHE A 261 11.65 -21.15 15.99
C PHE A 261 11.93 -19.68 16.30
N GLN A 262 11.00 -18.85 15.94
CA GLN A 262 10.99 -17.43 16.29
C GLN A 262 9.55 -16.98 16.54
N MET A 263 9.36 -16.23 17.62
CA MET A 263 8.16 -15.46 17.90
C MET A 263 8.56 -14.00 18.03
N ALA A 264 8.04 -13.18 17.16
CA ALA A 264 8.39 -11.74 17.12
C ALA A 264 7.15 -10.89 16.89
N SER A 265 7.11 -9.73 17.55
CA SER A 265 6.07 -8.72 17.29
C SER A 265 6.03 -8.35 15.81
N ASP A 266 4.84 -8.29 15.23
CA ASP A 266 4.61 -7.85 13.86
C ASP A 266 3.97 -6.47 13.87
N ASP A 267 4.78 -5.45 13.59
CA ASP A 267 4.33 -4.06 13.58
C ASP A 267 3.32 -3.78 12.46
N ASP A 268 3.23 -4.62 11.42
CA ASP A 268 2.21 -4.47 10.38
C ASP A 268 0.80 -4.78 10.87
N MET A 269 0.67 -5.54 11.97
CA MET A 269 -0.61 -5.77 12.66
C MET A 269 -1.07 -4.57 13.49
N LEU A 270 -0.21 -3.57 13.69
CA LEU A 270 -0.57 -2.32 14.36
C LEU A 270 -1.09 -1.31 13.33
N PRO A 271 -2.05 -0.46 13.68
CA PRO A 271 -2.41 0.69 12.85
C PRO A 271 -1.17 1.51 12.47
N SER A 272 -1.17 2.12 11.29
CA SER A 272 -0.02 2.93 10.85
C SER A 272 0.26 4.08 11.82
N SER A 273 -0.79 4.61 12.42
CA SER A 273 -0.74 5.67 13.45
C SER A 273 0.05 5.30 14.70
N VAL A 274 0.08 4.01 15.08
CA VAL A 274 0.77 3.54 16.31
C VAL A 274 2.01 2.69 16.04
N ARG A 275 2.29 2.37 14.77
CA ARG A 275 3.39 1.48 14.37
C ARG A 275 4.76 2.03 14.70
N ASN A 276 4.96 3.31 14.45
CA ASN A 276 6.22 4.00 14.71
C ASN A 276 6.00 5.13 15.72
N TYR A 277 7.10 5.67 16.27
CA TYR A 277 7.03 6.85 17.10
C TYR A 277 6.37 8.00 16.31
N ALA A 278 5.31 8.57 16.87
CA ALA A 278 4.75 9.84 16.42
C ALA A 278 4.49 10.71 17.64
N PRO A 279 4.71 12.04 17.55
CA PRO A 279 4.40 12.95 18.63
C PRO A 279 2.89 13.03 18.83
N VAL A 280 2.49 13.20 20.08
CA VAL A 280 1.12 13.54 20.44
C VAL A 280 0.92 15.03 20.15
N ILE A 281 -0.14 15.36 19.39
CA ILE A 281 -0.47 16.74 19.05
C ILE A 281 -1.52 17.24 20.03
N ARG A 282 -1.18 18.31 20.75
CA ARG A 282 -2.09 18.97 21.67
C ARG A 282 -2.35 20.40 21.23
N GLY A 283 -3.60 20.83 21.31
CA GLY A 283 -4.00 22.19 20.97
C GLY A 283 -5.30 22.57 21.66
N VAL A 284 -5.73 23.81 21.45
CA VAL A 284 -6.99 24.32 21.96
C VAL A 284 -7.76 24.93 20.78
N ALA A 285 -8.93 24.39 20.50
CA ALA A 285 -9.89 24.95 19.57
C ALA A 285 -10.86 25.88 20.30
N ARG A 286 -11.13 27.06 19.72
CA ARG A 286 -12.05 28.05 20.30
C ARG A 286 -13.49 27.78 19.90
N SER A 287 -13.68 27.09 18.79
CA SER A 287 -14.96 26.69 18.21
C SER A 287 -14.84 25.26 17.66
N ASN A 288 -15.89 24.75 17.01
CA ASN A 288 -15.76 23.54 16.19
C ASN A 288 -14.78 23.81 15.05
N ALA A 289 -13.55 23.30 15.20
CA ALA A 289 -12.45 23.63 14.30
C ALA A 289 -12.06 22.44 13.42
N LEU A 290 -11.58 22.74 12.22
CA LEU A 290 -10.91 21.75 11.36
C LEU A 290 -9.41 21.79 11.67
N VAL A 291 -8.86 20.67 12.14
CA VAL A 291 -7.43 20.51 12.37
C VAL A 291 -6.83 19.77 11.18
N THR A 292 -5.96 20.46 10.46
CA THR A 292 -5.22 19.91 9.31
C THR A 292 -3.74 19.81 9.67
N ILE A 293 -3.17 18.61 9.56
CA ILE A 293 -1.77 18.35 9.84
C ILE A 293 -1.05 18.10 8.52
N ARG A 294 0.02 18.86 8.28
CA ARG A 294 0.88 18.71 7.11
C ARG A 294 2.27 18.26 7.51
N GLN A 295 2.86 17.43 6.67
CA GLN A 295 4.26 17.06 6.76
C GLN A 295 4.88 17.22 5.38
N ASN A 296 5.98 17.98 5.27
CA ASN A 296 6.63 18.30 3.99
C ASN A 296 5.65 18.88 2.95
N GLY A 297 4.67 19.68 3.41
CA GLY A 297 3.64 20.29 2.56
C GLY A 297 2.43 19.38 2.25
N TYR A 298 2.52 18.08 2.43
CA TYR A 298 1.43 17.14 2.19
C TYR A 298 0.52 17.05 3.41
N VAL A 299 -0.80 17.01 3.21
CA VAL A 299 -1.76 16.71 4.27
C VAL A 299 -1.62 15.23 4.62
N VAL A 300 -1.22 14.96 5.87
CA VAL A 300 -1.03 13.60 6.38
C VAL A 300 -2.14 13.18 7.35
N TYR A 301 -2.90 14.16 7.85
CA TYR A 301 -4.04 13.92 8.73
C TYR A 301 -4.96 15.15 8.74
N GLU A 302 -6.26 14.90 8.78
CA GLU A 302 -7.27 15.95 8.93
C GLU A 302 -8.43 15.43 9.80
N THR A 303 -8.83 16.23 10.78
CA THR A 303 -9.96 15.88 11.66
C THR A 303 -10.70 17.12 12.15
N LYS A 304 -11.96 16.95 12.55
CA LYS A 304 -12.72 17.98 13.25
C LYS A 304 -12.62 17.77 14.74
N VAL A 305 -12.41 18.87 15.49
CA VAL A 305 -12.35 18.89 16.95
C VAL A 305 -13.41 19.82 17.52
N ALA A 306 -13.99 19.43 18.66
CA ALA A 306 -14.91 20.26 19.40
C ALA A 306 -14.18 21.42 20.11
N PRO A 307 -14.90 22.47 20.54
CA PRO A 307 -14.32 23.55 21.34
C PRO A 307 -13.66 23.01 22.61
N GLY A 308 -12.46 23.52 22.91
CA GLY A 308 -11.70 23.13 24.09
C GLY A 308 -10.33 22.55 23.77
N ALA A 309 -9.70 21.94 24.76
CA ALA A 309 -8.43 21.25 24.58
C ALA A 309 -8.65 19.92 23.85
N PHE A 310 -7.82 19.66 22.85
CA PHE A 310 -7.83 18.41 22.11
C PHE A 310 -6.45 17.75 22.10
N GLU A 311 -6.46 16.44 21.96
CA GLU A 311 -5.26 15.60 21.83
C GLU A 311 -5.44 14.65 20.65
N ILE A 312 -4.46 14.67 19.71
CA ILE A 312 -4.40 13.73 18.58
C ILE A 312 -3.17 12.85 18.79
N SER A 313 -3.40 11.58 19.08
CA SER A 313 -2.36 10.57 19.35
C SER A 313 -2.32 9.45 18.32
N ASP A 314 -3.24 9.48 17.36
CA ASP A 314 -3.47 8.45 16.35
C ASP A 314 -2.87 8.78 14.97
N LEU A 315 -1.99 9.78 14.89
CA LEU A 315 -1.30 10.12 13.67
C LEU A 315 -0.50 8.92 13.13
N ALA A 316 -0.77 8.55 11.87
CA ALA A 316 -0.01 7.51 11.19
C ALA A 316 1.45 7.94 11.02
N SER A 317 2.38 6.98 11.22
CA SER A 317 3.77 7.24 10.87
C SER A 317 3.90 7.30 9.35
N THR A 318 4.32 8.45 8.86
CA THR A 318 4.45 8.71 7.42
C THR A 318 5.74 8.17 6.81
N GLY A 319 6.56 7.45 7.61
CA GLY A 319 7.88 6.95 7.16
C GLY A 319 8.89 8.05 6.85
N GLY A 320 8.46 9.31 6.84
CA GLY A 320 9.29 10.50 6.63
C GLY A 320 9.72 11.12 7.96
N ALA A 321 10.96 11.62 8.01
CA ALA A 321 11.38 12.53 9.05
C ALA A 321 10.96 13.96 8.65
N GLY A 322 10.38 14.74 9.57
CA GLY A 322 9.98 16.13 9.31
C GLY A 322 8.99 16.64 10.33
N ASP A 323 9.09 17.94 10.63
CA ASP A 323 8.15 18.58 11.56
C ASP A 323 6.72 18.51 11.00
N LEU A 324 5.75 18.50 11.89
CA LEU A 324 4.34 18.54 11.56
C LEU A 324 3.86 19.99 11.66
N ASP A 325 3.33 20.52 10.58
CA ASP A 325 2.65 21.83 10.54
C ASP A 325 1.17 21.57 10.77
N VAL A 326 0.67 22.03 11.92
CA VAL A 326 -0.73 21.90 12.35
C VAL A 326 -1.44 23.21 12.13
N THR A 327 -2.49 23.19 11.34
CA THR A 327 -3.38 24.35 11.15
C THR A 327 -4.72 24.03 11.80
N ILE A 328 -5.14 24.87 12.75
CA ILE A 328 -6.45 24.81 13.38
C ILE A 328 -7.29 25.92 12.75
N LYS A 329 -8.27 25.54 11.93
CA LYS A 329 -9.19 26.48 11.29
C LYS A 329 -10.49 26.50 12.05
N GLU A 330 -10.77 27.65 12.68
CA GLU A 330 -11.95 27.88 13.49
C GLU A 330 -13.21 28.09 12.64
N ALA A 331 -14.38 27.99 13.26
CA ALA A 331 -15.66 28.20 12.56
C ALA A 331 -15.83 29.64 12.00
N ASP A 332 -15.16 30.63 12.56
CA ASP A 332 -15.10 31.99 12.07
C ASP A 332 -14.11 32.22 10.92
N GLY A 333 -13.42 31.15 10.48
CA GLY A 333 -12.41 31.17 9.43
C GLY A 333 -11.02 31.62 9.90
N SER A 334 -10.84 32.00 11.16
CA SER A 334 -9.51 32.31 11.70
C SER A 334 -8.66 31.05 11.84
N GLU A 335 -7.35 31.19 11.64
CA GLU A 335 -6.42 30.06 11.66
C GLU A 335 -5.37 30.24 12.74
N GLN A 336 -5.04 29.13 13.44
CA GLN A 336 -3.92 29.03 14.35
C GLN A 336 -2.91 28.04 13.74
N HIS A 337 -1.63 28.37 13.79
CA HIS A 337 -0.56 27.52 13.25
C HIS A 337 0.37 27.09 14.37
N LEU A 338 0.57 25.75 14.47
CA LEU A 338 1.48 25.14 15.42
C LEU A 338 2.48 24.28 14.64
N ARG A 339 3.74 24.28 15.05
CA ARG A 339 4.74 23.38 14.49
C ARG A 339 5.18 22.38 15.57
N ILE A 340 5.08 21.10 15.25
CA ILE A 340 5.43 20.00 16.15
C ILE A 340 6.55 19.20 15.54
N PRO A 341 7.72 19.12 16.20
CA PRO A 341 8.85 18.38 15.67
C PRO A 341 8.57 16.88 15.67
N TYR A 342 8.89 16.24 14.54
CA TYR A 342 8.73 14.80 14.34
C TYR A 342 10.05 14.18 13.86
N ALA A 343 10.52 13.17 14.60
CA ALA A 343 11.66 12.37 14.18
C ALA A 343 11.42 10.90 14.52
N SER A 344 11.73 10.02 13.57
CA SER A 344 11.56 8.58 13.71
C SER A 344 12.90 7.86 13.67
N LEU A 345 13.18 7.05 14.68
CA LEU A 345 14.27 6.07 14.69
C LEU A 345 13.68 4.67 14.89
N PRO A 346 14.28 3.63 14.26
CA PRO A 346 13.76 2.25 14.36
C PRO A 346 13.62 1.71 15.79
N VAL A 347 14.43 2.21 16.73
CA VAL A 347 14.41 1.78 18.14
C VAL A 347 13.46 2.56 19.03
N LEU A 348 12.84 3.63 18.55
CA LEU A 348 11.88 4.39 19.35
C LEU A 348 10.50 3.73 19.28
N GLN A 349 9.86 3.63 20.45
CA GLN A 349 8.50 3.13 20.60
C GLN A 349 7.62 4.19 21.27
N ARG A 350 6.32 4.18 20.92
CA ARG A 350 5.32 5.00 21.63
C ARG A 350 5.16 4.55 23.08
N GLU A 351 4.77 5.48 23.93
CA GLU A 351 4.47 5.22 25.34
C GLU A 351 3.51 4.03 25.49
N GLY A 352 3.84 3.13 26.42
CA GLY A 352 3.08 1.92 26.72
C GLY A 352 3.15 0.80 25.69
N LYS A 353 3.88 0.97 24.57
CA LYS A 353 4.04 -0.09 23.56
C LYS A 353 5.25 -0.96 23.86
N PHE A 354 5.03 -2.28 23.74
CA PHE A 354 6.07 -3.28 23.94
C PHE A 354 6.25 -4.09 22.64
N ARG A 355 7.48 -4.11 22.15
CA ARG A 355 7.92 -4.92 21.01
C ARG A 355 8.93 -5.94 21.51
N TYR A 356 8.81 -7.20 21.07
CA TYR A 356 9.68 -8.26 21.52
C TYR A 356 10.03 -9.23 20.42
N SER A 357 11.12 -9.96 20.60
CA SER A 357 11.40 -11.17 19.83
C SER A 357 12.06 -12.24 20.71
N VAL A 358 11.66 -13.48 20.48
CA VAL A 358 12.30 -14.68 21.07
C VAL A 358 12.64 -15.60 19.91
N THR A 359 13.92 -15.94 19.81
CA THR A 359 14.46 -16.80 18.74
C THR A 359 15.24 -17.93 19.40
N GLY A 360 15.04 -19.17 18.95
CA GLY A 360 15.80 -20.31 19.40
C GLY A 360 16.00 -21.31 18.26
N GLY A 361 17.23 -21.77 18.12
CA GLY A 361 17.54 -22.73 17.06
C GLY A 361 19.02 -22.96 16.84
N GLN A 362 19.33 -23.58 15.73
CA GLN A 362 20.68 -23.83 15.27
C GLN A 362 21.16 -22.66 14.42
N PHE A 363 22.39 -22.21 14.65
CA PHE A 363 23.05 -21.27 13.76
C PHE A 363 23.17 -21.85 12.35
N ARG A 364 22.83 -21.04 11.35
CA ARG A 364 22.81 -21.45 9.95
C ARG A 364 23.69 -20.54 9.11
N ALA A 365 24.97 -20.86 9.06
CA ALA A 365 25.88 -20.16 8.15
C ALA A 365 25.59 -20.50 6.68
N TYR A 366 25.98 -19.59 5.78
CA TYR A 366 25.99 -19.88 4.33
C TYR A 366 26.96 -21.03 4.00
N ASP A 367 28.11 -21.08 4.68
CA ASP A 367 29.10 -22.13 4.51
C ASP A 367 28.65 -23.41 5.24
N SER A 368 28.48 -24.47 4.46
CA SER A 368 28.05 -25.80 4.95
C SER A 368 29.03 -26.45 5.94
N HIS A 369 30.31 -26.02 5.96
CA HIS A 369 31.35 -26.53 6.87
C HIS A 369 31.28 -25.91 8.27
N THR A 370 30.43 -24.89 8.48
CA THR A 370 30.23 -24.32 9.80
C THR A 370 29.34 -25.21 10.67
N GLU A 371 29.73 -25.43 11.94
CA GLU A 371 28.96 -26.23 12.88
C GLU A 371 27.59 -25.62 13.17
N LYS A 372 26.57 -26.47 13.30
CA LYS A 372 25.19 -26.09 13.64
C LYS A 372 25.02 -25.91 15.14
N ASN A 373 25.64 -24.90 15.70
CA ASN A 373 25.57 -24.59 17.12
C ASN A 373 24.20 -24.07 17.53
N LEU A 374 23.69 -24.56 18.68
CA LEU A 374 22.42 -24.07 19.24
C LEU A 374 22.62 -22.71 19.92
N PHE A 375 21.63 -21.83 19.76
CA PHE A 375 21.55 -20.59 20.49
C PHE A 375 20.11 -20.16 20.78
N VAL A 376 19.97 -19.26 21.73
CA VAL A 376 18.73 -18.54 22.03
C VAL A 376 19.01 -17.04 22.10
N GLN A 377 18.04 -16.25 21.61
CA GLN A 377 18.07 -14.78 21.67
C GLN A 377 16.71 -14.29 22.14
N GLY A 378 16.72 -13.33 23.08
CA GLY A 378 15.55 -12.59 23.49
C GLY A 378 15.81 -11.10 23.43
N THR A 379 14.88 -10.32 22.86
CA THR A 379 14.96 -8.86 22.82
C THR A 379 13.63 -8.24 23.22
N GLY A 380 13.70 -7.07 23.85
CA GLY A 380 12.55 -6.27 24.24
C GLY A 380 12.80 -4.79 24.05
N ILE A 381 11.78 -4.05 23.58
CA ILE A 381 11.80 -2.62 23.35
C ILE A 381 10.50 -2.06 23.94
N TYR A 382 10.59 -1.12 24.88
CA TYR A 382 9.44 -0.57 25.57
C TYR A 382 9.45 0.96 25.57
N GLY A 383 8.32 1.55 25.16
CA GLY A 383 8.10 2.99 25.17
C GLY A 383 7.72 3.50 26.56
N LEU A 384 8.53 4.38 27.09
CA LEU A 384 8.33 5.06 28.39
C LEU A 384 7.71 6.44 28.21
N PRO A 385 7.16 7.05 29.30
CA PRO A 385 6.70 8.44 29.27
C PRO A 385 7.78 9.43 28.83
N TRP A 386 7.35 10.62 28.41
CA TRP A 386 8.19 11.75 27.96
C TRP A 386 9.06 11.43 26.71
N GLY A 387 8.66 10.45 25.88
CA GLY A 387 9.37 10.12 24.65
C GLY A 387 10.66 9.32 24.84
N PHE A 388 10.86 8.70 26.01
CA PHE A 388 11.93 7.74 26.22
C PHE A 388 11.54 6.36 25.68
N THR A 389 12.54 5.60 25.26
CA THR A 389 12.42 4.18 24.90
C THR A 389 13.55 3.43 25.58
N LEU A 390 13.23 2.41 26.35
CA LEU A 390 14.20 1.48 26.91
C LEU A 390 14.22 0.21 26.05
N TYR A 391 15.40 -0.28 25.70
CA TYR A 391 15.52 -1.52 24.96
C TYR A 391 16.73 -2.34 25.39
N GLY A 392 16.64 -3.65 25.18
CA GLY A 392 17.72 -4.54 25.54
C GLY A 392 17.46 -5.96 25.11
N GLY A 393 18.41 -6.85 25.45
CA GLY A 393 18.28 -8.25 25.08
C GLY A 393 19.42 -9.11 25.61
N VAL A 394 19.25 -10.41 25.41
CA VAL A 394 20.22 -11.44 25.79
C VAL A 394 20.40 -12.40 24.62
N GLN A 395 21.64 -12.88 24.44
CA GLN A 395 21.99 -13.98 23.54
C GLN A 395 22.79 -15.01 24.34
N ASN A 396 22.51 -16.30 24.10
CA ASN A 396 23.22 -17.42 24.74
C ASN A 396 23.40 -18.57 23.78
N ALA A 397 24.64 -19.05 23.64
CA ALA A 397 25.00 -20.27 22.93
C ALA A 397 25.86 -21.18 23.84
N GLY A 398 25.37 -21.42 25.06
CA GLY A 398 26.03 -22.23 26.07
C GLY A 398 27.36 -21.64 26.54
N ASN A 399 28.42 -22.46 26.54
CA ASN A 399 29.76 -22.04 26.89
C ASN A 399 30.50 -21.28 25.76
N LYS A 400 29.95 -21.30 24.53
CA LYS A 400 30.57 -20.69 23.36
C LYS A 400 30.33 -19.20 23.30
N TYR A 401 29.13 -18.72 23.71
CA TYR A 401 28.80 -17.30 23.63
C TYR A 401 27.72 -16.89 24.62
N GLN A 402 27.91 -15.74 25.23
CA GLN A 402 26.93 -15.04 26.07
C GLN A 402 27.03 -13.52 25.81
N SER A 403 25.89 -12.86 25.63
CA SER A 403 25.86 -11.42 25.39
C SER A 403 24.62 -10.79 26.03
N TYR A 404 24.83 -9.57 26.52
CA TYR A 404 23.80 -8.72 27.10
C TYR A 404 23.85 -7.34 26.43
N ALA A 405 22.70 -6.82 26.06
CA ALA A 405 22.54 -5.50 25.47
C ALA A 405 21.59 -4.64 26.28
N LEU A 406 21.93 -3.37 26.45
CA LEU A 406 21.05 -2.36 27.05
C LEU A 406 21.21 -1.05 26.29
N GLY A 407 20.08 -0.39 26.00
CA GLY A 407 20.08 0.87 25.30
C GLY A 407 18.90 1.74 25.68
N VAL A 408 19.06 3.02 25.44
CA VAL A 408 18.04 4.05 25.65
C VAL A 408 17.91 4.90 24.38
N GLY A 409 16.67 5.18 24.00
CA GLY A 409 16.33 6.12 22.96
C GLY A 409 15.52 7.29 23.51
N LYS A 410 15.66 8.46 22.91
CA LYS A 410 14.87 9.63 23.25
C LYS A 410 14.55 10.48 22.03
N ASN A 411 13.32 10.91 21.95
CA ASN A 411 12.94 12.04 21.11
C ASN A 411 13.22 13.34 21.87
N ILE A 412 14.07 14.18 21.30
CA ILE A 412 14.51 15.47 21.90
C ILE A 412 13.75 16.64 21.24
N GLY A 413 12.58 16.38 20.70
CA GLY A 413 11.73 17.41 20.10
C GLY A 413 12.39 18.05 18.86
N SER A 414 12.57 19.38 18.88
CA SER A 414 13.20 20.15 17.78
C SER A 414 14.64 19.73 17.47
N TRP A 415 15.32 19.02 18.35
CA TRP A 415 16.67 18.52 18.16
C TRP A 415 16.76 17.14 17.50
N GLY A 416 15.60 16.52 17.21
CA GLY A 416 15.54 15.20 16.57
C GLY A 416 15.48 14.04 17.54
N ALA A 417 15.87 12.87 17.12
CA ALA A 417 15.84 11.62 17.86
C ALA A 417 17.25 11.04 18.00
N PHE A 418 17.54 10.55 19.18
CA PHE A 418 18.84 10.00 19.56
C PHE A 418 18.66 8.66 20.24
N SER A 419 19.58 7.72 20.00
CA SER A 419 19.67 6.48 20.79
C SER A 419 21.12 6.09 21.01
N ALA A 420 21.37 5.50 22.18
CA ALA A 420 22.66 4.93 22.56
C ALA A 420 22.46 3.56 23.20
N ASP A 421 23.32 2.62 22.84
CA ASP A 421 23.30 1.28 23.41
C ASP A 421 24.71 0.72 23.61
N ALA A 422 24.82 -0.20 24.57
CA ALA A 422 26.02 -0.93 24.89
C ALA A 422 25.72 -2.44 24.87
N ILE A 423 26.60 -3.21 24.24
CA ILE A 423 26.55 -4.66 24.18
C ILE A 423 27.81 -5.19 24.85
N HIS A 424 27.66 -6.05 25.86
CA HIS A 424 28.77 -6.81 26.44
C HIS A 424 28.70 -8.24 25.95
N SER A 425 29.81 -8.80 25.43
CA SER A 425 29.90 -10.18 25.00
C SER A 425 31.05 -10.94 25.66
N ARG A 426 30.79 -12.21 25.93
CA ARG A 426 31.79 -13.22 26.31
C ARG A 426 31.74 -14.32 25.27
N SER A 427 32.84 -14.53 24.58
CA SER A 427 32.96 -15.47 23.48
C SER A 427 34.08 -16.47 23.72
N MET A 428 33.89 -17.69 23.25
CA MET A 428 34.91 -18.74 23.17
C MET A 428 34.99 -19.10 21.69
N SER A 429 36.05 -18.68 21.04
CA SER A 429 36.24 -18.94 19.60
C SER A 429 37.39 -19.90 19.39
N THR A 430 37.39 -20.66 18.26
CA THR A 430 38.42 -21.66 17.98
C THR A 430 39.77 -21.04 17.58
N ASP A 431 39.77 -19.79 17.09
CA ASP A 431 40.96 -19.08 16.64
C ASP A 431 41.70 -18.30 17.76
N THR A 432 40.98 -17.71 18.70
CA THR A 432 41.57 -16.81 19.74
C THR A 432 41.22 -17.22 21.17
N GLY A 433 40.45 -18.32 21.36
CA GLY A 433 40.04 -18.79 22.67
C GLY A 433 39.00 -17.89 23.33
N ARG A 434 39.04 -17.83 24.68
CA ARG A 434 38.10 -17.02 25.48
C ARG A 434 38.42 -15.54 25.38
N GLN A 435 37.46 -14.75 24.99
CA GLN A 435 37.52 -13.29 24.93
C GLN A 435 36.28 -12.66 25.55
N GLN A 436 36.41 -11.40 25.94
CA GLN A 436 35.30 -10.57 26.38
C GLN A 436 35.51 -9.13 25.89
N GLY A 437 34.43 -8.49 25.57
CA GLY A 437 34.48 -7.13 25.06
C GLY A 437 33.16 -6.43 25.07
N GLN A 438 33.19 -5.20 24.63
CA GLN A 438 32.05 -4.28 24.60
C GLN A 438 31.93 -3.67 23.21
N SER A 439 30.68 -3.45 22.77
CA SER A 439 30.36 -2.63 21.60
C SER A 439 29.44 -1.50 22.03
N LEU A 440 29.78 -0.28 21.66
CA LEU A 440 28.99 0.92 21.89
C LEU A 440 28.46 1.42 20.56
N ARG A 441 27.16 1.77 20.52
CA ARG A 441 26.50 2.27 19.31
C ARG A 441 25.71 3.51 19.66
N VAL A 442 25.81 4.54 18.82
CA VAL A 442 25.09 5.80 18.91
C VAL A 442 24.42 6.06 17.58
N ARG A 443 23.15 6.46 17.58
CA ARG A 443 22.41 6.81 16.38
C ARG A 443 21.66 8.12 16.60
N TYR A 444 21.60 8.93 15.56
CA TYR A 444 20.89 10.19 15.52
C TYR A 444 20.13 10.32 14.20
N SER A 445 18.94 10.87 14.28
CA SER A 445 18.14 11.20 13.08
C SER A 445 17.38 12.51 13.30
N LYS A 446 17.40 13.37 12.31
CA LYS A 446 16.69 14.65 12.31
C LYS A 446 16.41 15.10 10.87
N ASN A 447 15.27 15.75 10.68
CA ASN A 447 14.96 16.50 9.47
C ASN A 447 14.93 18.01 9.79
N PHE A 448 15.61 18.82 8.99
CA PHE A 448 15.63 20.28 9.10
C PHE A 448 14.78 20.87 7.95
N LEU A 449 13.49 21.02 8.18
CA LEU A 449 12.55 21.52 7.15
C LEU A 449 12.89 22.92 6.62
N GLN A 450 13.40 23.78 7.46
CA GLN A 450 13.72 25.17 7.07
C GLN A 450 14.83 25.24 6.01
N THR A 451 15.74 24.26 5.99
CA THR A 451 16.84 24.18 5.04
C THR A 451 16.65 23.11 3.99
N GLY A 452 15.53 22.34 4.02
CA GLY A 452 15.32 21.21 3.14
C GLY A 452 16.27 20.02 3.41
N THR A 453 16.96 20.01 4.54
CA THR A 453 17.97 18.99 4.88
C THR A 453 17.30 17.81 5.60
N ASN A 454 17.49 16.61 5.09
CA ASN A 454 17.01 15.38 5.71
C ASN A 454 18.19 14.46 6.05
N PHE A 455 18.46 14.25 7.34
CA PHE A 455 19.37 13.22 7.81
C PHE A 455 18.56 11.94 8.02
N THR A 456 18.76 10.97 7.17
CA THR A 456 18.09 9.69 7.32
C THR A 456 18.69 8.91 8.48
N ILE A 457 20.03 8.82 8.56
CA ILE A 457 20.77 8.16 9.65
C ILE A 457 22.13 8.82 9.80
N ALA A 458 22.55 9.08 11.03
CA ALA A 458 23.94 9.28 11.43
C ALA A 458 24.25 8.28 12.55
N GLY A 459 25.13 7.34 12.30
CA GLY A 459 25.44 6.24 13.19
C GLY A 459 26.93 6.09 13.42
N TYR A 460 27.29 5.79 14.66
CA TYR A 460 28.65 5.40 15.01
C TYR A 460 28.63 4.19 15.94
N ARG A 461 29.44 3.19 15.62
CA ARG A 461 29.66 2.00 16.42
C ARG A 461 31.15 1.81 16.67
N TYR A 462 31.50 1.63 17.93
CA TYR A 462 32.84 1.25 18.36
C TYR A 462 32.77 -0.09 19.06
N SER A 463 33.75 -1.00 18.78
CA SER A 463 33.86 -2.30 19.44
C SER A 463 35.28 -2.48 19.94
N THR A 464 35.43 -2.93 21.18
CA THR A 464 36.73 -3.24 21.77
C THR A 464 37.36 -4.47 21.11
N SER A 465 38.68 -4.64 21.24
CA SER A 465 39.45 -5.75 20.63
C SER A 465 39.01 -7.15 21.06
N GLY A 466 38.37 -7.27 22.24
CA GLY A 466 37.84 -8.54 22.75
C GLY A 466 36.37 -8.77 22.39
N PHE A 467 35.68 -7.82 21.76
CA PHE A 467 34.29 -7.97 21.37
C PHE A 467 34.16 -8.85 20.13
N ARG A 468 33.22 -9.78 20.18
CA ARG A 468 32.74 -10.54 19.02
C ARG A 468 31.20 -10.59 19.04
N SER A 469 30.57 -10.57 17.87
CA SER A 469 29.16 -10.88 17.73
C SER A 469 28.91 -12.39 17.84
N LEU A 470 27.63 -12.79 17.96
CA LEU A 470 27.25 -14.19 17.98
C LEU A 470 27.63 -14.88 16.65
N GLU A 471 27.33 -14.25 15.52
CA GLU A 471 27.67 -14.77 14.18
C GLU A 471 29.18 -14.93 13.99
N GLU A 472 29.99 -13.89 14.35
CA GLU A 472 31.44 -13.94 14.29
C GLU A 472 32.03 -15.06 15.16
N THR A 473 31.43 -15.30 16.34
CA THR A 473 31.90 -16.38 17.23
C THR A 473 31.55 -17.76 16.69
N LEU A 474 30.26 -17.99 16.37
CA LEU A 474 29.82 -19.31 15.91
C LEU A 474 30.37 -19.67 14.53
N GLY A 475 30.66 -18.70 13.70
CA GLY A 475 31.30 -18.89 12.40
C GLY A 475 32.75 -19.41 12.48
N THR A 476 33.42 -19.33 13.65
CA THR A 476 34.77 -19.93 13.84
C THR A 476 34.75 -21.43 14.06
N TYR A 477 33.59 -22.01 14.43
CA TYR A 477 33.44 -23.45 14.66
C TYR A 477 33.16 -24.15 13.33
N ARG A 478 34.13 -24.98 12.90
CA ARG A 478 34.07 -25.66 11.60
C ARG A 478 34.18 -27.18 11.80
N SER A 479 33.50 -27.91 10.92
CA SER A 479 33.57 -29.36 10.85
C SER A 479 34.90 -29.87 10.27
N ASP A 480 35.61 -29.06 9.53
CA ASP A 480 36.96 -29.33 8.99
C ASP A 480 37.88 -28.17 9.34
N ASN A 481 38.86 -28.41 10.18
CA ASN A 481 39.84 -27.43 10.64
C ASN A 481 40.84 -26.96 9.56
N ASN A 482 40.93 -27.68 8.43
CA ASN A 482 41.84 -27.33 7.33
C ASN A 482 41.26 -26.22 6.44
N ILE A 483 39.97 -25.87 6.58
CA ILE A 483 39.34 -24.82 5.80
C ILE A 483 39.38 -23.51 6.59
N PRO A 484 40.01 -22.44 6.09
CA PRO A 484 40.07 -21.15 6.78
C PRO A 484 38.66 -20.60 7.03
N SER A 485 38.46 -19.98 8.17
CA SER A 485 37.22 -19.21 8.41
C SER A 485 37.19 -17.96 7.55
N TYR A 486 36.07 -17.73 6.85
CA TYR A 486 35.88 -16.48 6.10
C TYR A 486 35.56 -15.28 7.02
N ILE A 487 35.19 -15.54 8.28
CA ILE A 487 34.86 -14.50 9.27
C ILE A 487 36.08 -14.26 10.19
N THR A 488 37.16 -13.74 9.61
CA THR A 488 38.38 -13.42 10.39
C THR A 488 38.44 -11.97 10.85
N ASP A 489 37.68 -11.10 10.22
CA ASP A 489 37.78 -9.66 10.44
C ASP A 489 36.83 -9.19 11.55
N ARG A 490 37.41 -8.69 12.67
CA ARG A 490 36.64 -8.10 13.77
C ARG A 490 36.51 -6.61 13.57
N ARG A 491 35.27 -6.15 13.42
CA ARG A 491 34.98 -4.72 13.23
C ARG A 491 35.34 -3.92 14.48
N ARG A 492 36.15 -2.89 14.28
CA ARG A 492 36.54 -1.95 15.33
C ARG A 492 35.64 -0.73 15.35
N ASN A 493 35.58 -0.02 14.24
CA ASN A 493 34.72 1.13 14.08
C ASN A 493 33.81 0.96 12.83
N ARG A 494 32.62 1.53 12.93
CA ARG A 494 31.73 1.78 11.80
C ARG A 494 31.11 3.15 11.97
N ALA A 495 31.29 4.01 10.98
CA ALA A 495 30.59 5.27 10.88
C ALA A 495 29.74 5.27 9.63
N GLU A 496 28.52 5.73 9.74
CA GLU A 496 27.57 5.85 8.65
C GLU A 496 26.87 7.20 8.68
N LEU A 497 26.69 7.79 7.51
CA LEU A 497 25.95 9.04 7.32
C LEU A 497 25.14 8.92 6.03
N SER A 498 23.87 9.29 6.10
CA SER A 498 23.02 9.49 4.93
C SER A 498 22.36 10.86 5.04
N LEU A 499 22.55 11.69 4.03
CA LEU A 499 22.09 13.07 3.94
C LEU A 499 21.37 13.28 2.62
N ASN A 500 20.16 13.83 2.67
CA ASN A 500 19.45 14.35 1.51
C ASN A 500 19.14 15.84 1.77
N GLN A 501 19.52 16.68 0.81
CA GLN A 501 19.32 18.11 0.84
C GLN A 501 18.50 18.53 -0.38
N ASP A 502 17.30 19.00 -0.14
CA ASP A 502 16.54 19.71 -1.16
C ASP A 502 17.00 21.16 -1.18
N LEU A 503 17.43 21.62 -2.35
CA LEU A 503 17.87 23.01 -2.58
C LEU A 503 16.75 23.88 -3.14
N GLY A 504 15.52 23.32 -3.24
CA GLY A 504 14.35 23.94 -3.83
C GLY A 504 14.28 23.75 -5.35
N ASP A 505 13.13 24.09 -5.92
CA ASP A 505 12.79 23.83 -7.33
C ASP A 505 13.82 24.41 -8.32
N ASN A 506 14.45 25.53 -7.98
CA ASN A 506 15.41 26.21 -8.85
C ASN A 506 16.81 25.61 -8.80
N PHE A 507 17.17 24.88 -7.76
CA PHE A 507 18.54 24.41 -7.52
C PHE A 507 18.65 22.88 -7.42
N GLY A 508 17.52 22.14 -7.39
CA GLY A 508 17.49 20.69 -7.39
C GLY A 508 17.80 20.08 -6.01
N ALA A 509 18.41 18.90 -5.98
CA ALA A 509 18.69 18.16 -4.75
C ALA A 509 20.10 17.59 -4.72
N LEU A 510 20.66 17.52 -3.51
CA LEU A 510 21.90 16.85 -3.19
C LEU A 510 21.62 15.63 -2.32
N ASN A 511 22.29 14.52 -2.60
CA ASN A 511 22.36 13.38 -1.70
C ASN A 511 23.81 13.03 -1.39
N ALA A 512 24.07 12.62 -0.16
CA ALA A 512 25.38 12.13 0.24
C ALA A 512 25.22 10.91 1.13
N SER A 513 26.01 9.89 0.91
CA SER A 513 26.14 8.74 1.80
C SER A 513 27.61 8.42 2.06
N LEU A 514 27.90 8.05 3.29
CA LEU A 514 29.24 7.66 3.73
C LEU A 514 29.10 6.45 4.64
N ILE A 515 29.89 5.41 4.35
CA ILE A 515 30.10 4.27 5.24
C ILE A 515 31.59 4.05 5.35
N SER A 516 32.10 4.07 6.59
CA SER A 516 33.53 3.81 6.89
C SER A 516 33.61 2.72 7.94
N GLU A 517 34.41 1.70 7.66
CA GLU A 517 34.67 0.58 8.56
C GLU A 517 36.16 0.32 8.68
N ASP A 518 36.63 0.06 9.89
CA ASP A 518 37.98 -0.44 10.16
C ASP A 518 37.95 -1.68 11.10
N TYR A 519 39.01 -2.45 11.10
CA TYR A 519 39.06 -3.76 11.73
C TYR A 519 40.28 -3.88 12.64
N TRP A 520 40.21 -4.78 13.65
CA TRP A 520 41.23 -4.90 14.69
C TRP A 520 42.49 -5.66 14.24
N GLN A 521 42.34 -6.65 13.37
CA GLN A 521 43.44 -7.61 13.12
C GLN A 521 44.19 -7.39 11.81
N ASN A 522 43.63 -6.60 10.93
CA ASN A 522 44.22 -6.33 9.61
C ASN A 522 44.23 -4.83 9.37
N GLU A 523 45.19 -4.33 8.61
CA GLU A 523 45.17 -2.95 8.09
C GLU A 523 44.01 -2.76 7.11
N ARG A 524 43.03 -3.68 7.17
CA ARG A 524 41.84 -3.62 6.37
C ARG A 524 40.97 -2.46 6.79
N ASN A 525 40.65 -1.62 5.83
CA ASN A 525 39.66 -0.58 5.97
C ASN A 525 38.79 -0.55 4.73
N SER A 526 37.52 -0.22 4.93
CA SER A 526 36.57 -0.02 3.87
C SER A 526 35.98 1.37 4.00
N LEU A 527 35.98 2.11 2.90
CA LEU A 527 35.31 3.39 2.81
C LEU A 527 34.50 3.44 1.53
N SER A 528 33.22 3.72 1.65
CA SER A 528 32.34 3.98 0.51
C SER A 528 31.69 5.35 0.73
N ALA A 529 31.95 6.27 -0.17
CA ALA A 529 31.35 7.59 -0.16
C ALA A 529 30.69 7.86 -1.50
N ASN A 530 29.44 8.31 -1.49
CA ASN A 530 28.68 8.68 -2.67
C ASN A 530 28.13 10.09 -2.47
N LEU A 531 28.27 10.91 -3.51
CA LEU A 531 27.72 12.26 -3.59
C LEU A 531 26.96 12.37 -4.91
N GLY A 532 25.69 12.70 -4.86
CA GLY A 532 24.84 12.92 -6.03
C GLY A 532 24.22 14.30 -6.03
N TYR A 533 24.17 14.91 -7.20
CA TYR A 533 23.39 16.09 -7.46
C TYR A 533 22.42 15.81 -8.60
N TYR A 534 21.18 16.20 -8.40
CA TYR A 534 20.11 15.99 -9.35
C TYR A 534 19.28 17.26 -9.54
N LYS A 535 19.00 17.63 -10.80
CA LYS A 535 18.17 18.78 -11.12
C LYS A 535 17.36 18.54 -12.38
N ASN A 536 16.09 19.00 -12.36
CA ASN A 536 15.22 19.09 -13.53
C ASN A 536 15.18 20.55 -14.02
N PHE A 537 15.46 20.73 -15.29
CA PHE A 537 15.21 21.99 -16.02
C PHE A 537 13.96 21.79 -16.90
N ASN A 538 12.79 22.20 -16.44
CA ASN A 538 11.52 21.82 -17.02
C ASN A 538 11.39 20.29 -17.08
N ALA A 539 11.45 19.71 -18.28
CA ALA A 539 11.39 18.26 -18.48
C ALA A 539 12.75 17.57 -18.65
N ILE A 540 13.86 18.34 -18.72
CA ILE A 540 15.22 17.79 -18.91
C ILE A 540 15.84 17.52 -17.55
N GLY A 541 16.18 16.26 -17.28
CA GLY A 541 16.88 15.84 -16.07
C GLY A 541 18.40 15.88 -16.25
N ILE A 542 19.11 16.42 -15.26
CA ILE A 542 20.57 16.39 -15.19
C ILE A 542 20.97 15.74 -13.87
N SER A 543 21.90 14.81 -13.92
CA SER A 543 22.50 14.21 -12.74
C SER A 543 24.03 14.22 -12.81
N LEU A 544 24.66 14.49 -11.65
CA LEU A 544 26.09 14.39 -11.43
C LEU A 544 26.30 13.52 -10.21
N ASN A 545 27.08 12.46 -10.36
CA ASN A 545 27.39 11.54 -9.27
C ASN A 545 28.89 11.34 -9.14
N TYR A 546 29.34 11.32 -7.89
CA TYR A 546 30.69 10.96 -7.50
C TYR A 546 30.67 9.80 -6.54
N SER A 547 31.37 8.73 -6.82
CA SER A 547 31.55 7.57 -5.96
C SER A 547 33.00 7.35 -5.66
N TRP A 548 33.35 7.24 -4.39
CA TRP A 548 34.69 6.88 -3.94
C TRP A 548 34.58 5.63 -3.08
N ASN A 549 35.17 4.55 -3.60
CA ASN A 549 35.22 3.27 -2.92
C ASN A 549 36.69 2.91 -2.69
N ARG A 550 37.04 2.61 -1.46
CA ARG A 550 38.32 2.06 -1.06
C ARG A 550 38.09 0.80 -0.28
N ASN A 551 38.60 -0.29 -0.76
CA ASN A 551 38.51 -1.58 -0.07
C ASN A 551 39.89 -2.19 0.00
N THR A 552 40.41 -2.39 1.19
CA THR A 552 41.67 -3.09 1.40
C THR A 552 41.34 -4.57 1.53
N GLY A 553 41.76 -5.38 0.55
CA GLY A 553 41.54 -6.83 0.55
C GLY A 553 42.33 -7.56 1.63
N LEU A 554 42.05 -8.86 1.79
CA LEU A 554 42.62 -9.74 2.82
C LEU A 554 44.19 -9.77 2.81
N TYR A 555 44.81 -9.40 1.70
CA TYR A 555 46.29 -9.43 1.53
C TYR A 555 46.91 -8.02 1.50
N GLY A 556 46.20 -7.01 2.03
CA GLY A 556 46.72 -5.66 2.16
C GLY A 556 46.77 -4.82 0.87
N HIS A 557 46.34 -5.38 -0.26
CA HIS A 557 46.18 -4.62 -1.50
C HIS A 557 44.94 -3.74 -1.42
N ALA A 558 45.13 -2.43 -1.41
CA ALA A 558 44.03 -1.49 -1.45
C ALA A 558 43.54 -1.33 -2.89
N GLU A 559 42.33 -1.74 -3.17
CA GLU A 559 41.64 -1.36 -4.39
C GLU A 559 40.95 -0.04 -4.14
N GLN A 560 41.29 0.97 -4.91
CA GLN A 560 40.64 2.28 -4.85
C GLN A 560 40.01 2.55 -6.21
N ASP A 561 38.73 2.83 -6.18
CA ASP A 561 37.97 3.22 -7.38
C ASP A 561 37.30 4.56 -7.16
N ASN A 562 37.56 5.50 -8.04
CA ASN A 562 36.90 6.80 -8.09
C ASN A 562 36.13 6.88 -9.40
N VAL A 563 34.83 7.09 -9.28
CA VAL A 563 33.95 7.20 -10.44
C VAL A 563 33.20 8.53 -10.38
N VAL A 564 33.32 9.28 -11.46
CA VAL A 564 32.53 10.48 -11.70
C VAL A 564 31.61 10.21 -12.88
N SER A 565 30.31 10.43 -12.73
CA SER A 565 29.35 10.30 -13.82
C SER A 565 28.49 11.55 -13.96
N PHE A 566 28.31 11.96 -15.20
CA PHE A 566 27.37 13.02 -15.58
C PHE A 566 26.37 12.43 -16.57
N GLU A 567 25.08 12.69 -16.37
CA GLU A 567 24.03 12.23 -17.27
C GLU A 567 22.99 13.32 -17.49
N ILE A 568 22.52 13.42 -18.72
CA ILE A 568 21.43 14.29 -19.13
C ILE A 568 20.33 13.43 -19.77
N ASN A 569 19.08 13.62 -19.32
CA ASN A 569 17.90 12.92 -19.80
C ASN A 569 16.93 13.88 -20.44
N VAL A 570 16.55 13.63 -21.68
CA VAL A 570 15.66 14.48 -22.47
C VAL A 570 14.43 13.68 -22.87
N PRO A 571 13.23 14.08 -22.45
CA PRO A 571 12.00 13.45 -22.90
C PRO A 571 11.72 13.81 -24.36
N LEU A 572 11.34 12.82 -25.15
CA LEU A 572 11.01 12.96 -26.56
C LEU A 572 9.51 12.84 -26.84
N ASP A 573 8.66 13.00 -25.82
CA ASP A 573 7.20 12.80 -25.90
C ASP A 573 6.50 13.57 -27.01
N LYS A 574 7.09 14.71 -27.43
CA LYS A 574 6.58 15.49 -28.57
C LYS A 574 6.77 14.81 -29.94
N PHE A 575 7.72 13.87 -30.03
CA PHE A 575 8.08 13.19 -31.28
C PHE A 575 7.79 11.70 -31.22
N LEU A 576 8.07 11.08 -30.09
CA LEU A 576 7.90 9.66 -29.80
C LEU A 576 7.28 9.51 -28.43
N ASN A 577 6.04 9.07 -28.37
CA ASN A 577 5.29 8.93 -27.15
C ASN A 577 6.02 8.05 -26.14
N ARG A 578 6.08 8.47 -24.87
CA ARG A 578 6.73 7.75 -23.75
C ARG A 578 8.18 7.36 -24.02
N THR A 579 8.96 8.24 -24.67
CA THR A 579 10.33 7.96 -25.05
C THR A 579 11.28 9.01 -24.48
N TYR A 580 12.46 8.56 -24.03
CA TYR A 580 13.53 9.38 -23.46
C TYR A 580 14.85 9.10 -24.16
N ALA A 581 15.58 10.16 -24.50
CA ALA A 581 16.98 10.07 -24.90
C ALA A 581 17.87 10.48 -23.72
N SER A 582 18.93 9.73 -23.46
CA SER A 582 19.91 10.09 -22.46
C SER A 582 21.33 10.01 -23.01
N TYR A 583 22.14 10.97 -22.57
CA TYR A 583 23.58 10.96 -22.80
C TYR A 583 24.29 10.99 -21.45
N GLY A 584 25.19 10.06 -21.27
CA GLY A 584 26.00 9.93 -20.07
C GLY A 584 27.51 9.90 -20.40
N THR A 585 28.31 10.50 -19.51
CA THR A 585 29.74 10.32 -19.48
C THR A 585 30.20 9.88 -18.11
N THR A 586 31.05 8.88 -18.05
CA THR A 586 31.55 8.31 -16.80
C THR A 586 33.05 8.19 -16.87
N HIS A 587 33.78 8.74 -15.90
CA HIS A 587 35.21 8.60 -15.71
C HIS A 587 35.49 7.71 -14.49
N ALA A 588 36.21 6.63 -14.66
CA ALA A 588 36.68 5.75 -13.60
C ALA A 588 38.21 5.72 -13.57
N SER A 589 38.82 5.82 -12.37
CA SER A 589 40.27 5.91 -12.19
C SER A 589 41.06 4.76 -12.82
N GLY A 590 40.48 3.55 -12.85
CA GLY A 590 41.09 2.35 -13.46
C GLY A 590 40.84 2.21 -14.95
N ASN A 591 39.67 2.65 -15.46
CA ASN A 591 39.15 2.32 -16.80
C ASN A 591 39.06 3.50 -17.77
N GLY A 592 39.36 4.74 -17.32
CA GLY A 592 39.28 5.94 -18.16
C GLY A 592 37.89 6.46 -18.35
N THR A 593 37.63 7.21 -19.42
CA THR A 593 36.33 7.86 -19.68
C THR A 593 35.53 7.06 -20.69
N SER A 594 34.26 6.82 -20.38
CA SER A 594 33.26 6.22 -21.28
C SER A 594 32.11 7.19 -21.55
N HIS A 595 31.55 7.10 -22.74
CA HIS A 595 30.40 7.86 -23.18
C HIS A 595 29.28 6.91 -23.55
N ASN A 596 28.05 7.18 -23.10
CA ASN A 596 26.88 6.34 -23.33
C ASN A 596 25.73 7.18 -23.89
N LEU A 597 25.19 6.74 -25.01
CA LEU A 597 23.96 7.29 -25.59
C LEU A 597 22.88 6.23 -25.49
N ARG A 598 21.73 6.58 -24.96
CA ARG A 598 20.56 5.67 -24.82
C ARG A 598 19.31 6.30 -25.39
N LEU A 599 18.46 5.45 -25.93
CA LEU A 599 17.08 5.74 -26.25
C LEU A 599 16.22 4.66 -25.59
N ASN A 600 15.33 5.06 -24.69
CA ASN A 600 14.45 4.15 -23.96
C ASN A 600 13.01 4.57 -24.17
N GLY A 601 12.10 3.61 -24.20
CA GLY A 601 10.69 3.93 -24.30
C GLY A 601 9.81 2.79 -23.79
N SER A 602 8.51 3.11 -23.65
CA SER A 602 7.47 2.14 -23.33
C SER A 602 6.46 2.09 -24.48
N ALA A 603 6.02 0.90 -24.81
CA ALA A 603 5.03 0.65 -25.87
C ALA A 603 3.76 0.00 -25.27
N PHE A 604 2.72 -0.08 -26.11
CA PHE A 604 1.34 -0.45 -25.77
C PHE A 604 0.64 0.59 -24.88
N ASP A 605 -0.69 0.59 -24.88
CA ASP A 605 -1.51 1.56 -24.17
C ASP A 605 -1.33 1.48 -22.64
N ASP A 606 -1.11 0.27 -22.13
CA ASP A 606 -0.87 -0.05 -20.72
C ASP A 606 0.61 0.05 -20.31
N ALA A 607 1.51 0.49 -21.21
CA ALA A 607 2.96 0.55 -20.97
C ALA A 607 3.58 -0.80 -20.53
N SER A 608 3.03 -1.93 -21.01
CA SER A 608 3.50 -3.26 -20.62
C SER A 608 4.78 -3.71 -21.32
N LEU A 609 5.20 -3.06 -22.39
CA LEU A 609 6.45 -3.33 -23.09
C LEU A 609 7.44 -2.18 -22.90
N ASP A 610 8.55 -2.44 -22.22
CA ASP A 610 9.69 -1.52 -22.11
C ASP A 610 10.78 -1.96 -23.08
N TRP A 611 11.39 -0.99 -23.76
CA TRP A 611 12.50 -1.23 -24.69
C TRP A 611 13.59 -0.20 -24.55
N GLY A 612 14.80 -0.57 -24.92
CA GLY A 612 15.94 0.33 -24.91
C GLY A 612 16.99 -0.05 -25.95
N VAL A 613 17.64 0.94 -26.51
CA VAL A 613 18.84 0.79 -27.33
C VAL A 613 19.93 1.70 -26.79
N ASN A 614 21.17 1.23 -26.82
CA ASN A 614 22.31 2.00 -26.32
C ASN A 614 23.54 1.81 -27.17
N ALA A 615 24.37 2.86 -27.21
CA ALA A 615 25.68 2.84 -27.78
C ALA A 615 26.67 3.41 -26.73
N THR A 616 27.72 2.64 -26.42
CA THR A 616 28.73 3.02 -25.45
C THR A 616 30.10 3.04 -26.15
N LEU A 617 30.81 4.15 -26.01
CA LEU A 617 32.22 4.26 -26.34
C LEU A 617 32.99 4.11 -25.03
N ALA A 618 33.70 3.00 -24.89
CA ALA A 618 34.41 2.65 -23.66
C ALA A 618 35.83 3.21 -23.66
N GLY A 619 36.22 3.80 -22.55
CA GLY A 619 37.48 4.48 -22.21
C GLY A 619 38.75 3.97 -22.85
N ARG A 620 39.66 3.38 -22.04
CA ARG A 620 41.00 2.99 -22.49
C ARG A 620 41.05 1.96 -23.65
N SER A 621 40.00 1.16 -23.79
CA SER A 621 39.94 0.14 -24.86
C SER A 621 39.47 0.69 -26.20
N GLU A 622 38.96 1.94 -26.25
CA GLU A 622 38.32 2.55 -27.42
C GLU A 622 37.28 1.65 -28.11
N GLN A 623 36.77 0.68 -27.36
CA GLN A 623 35.78 -0.27 -27.86
C GLN A 623 34.39 0.34 -27.86
N GLN A 624 33.76 0.26 -29.01
CA GLN A 624 32.35 0.60 -29.12
C GLN A 624 31.51 -0.64 -28.78
N VAL A 625 30.52 -0.45 -27.88
CA VAL A 625 29.52 -1.45 -27.56
C VAL A 625 28.15 -0.93 -27.98
N VAL A 626 27.45 -1.65 -28.82
CA VAL A 626 26.06 -1.35 -29.18
C VAL A 626 25.19 -2.45 -28.61
N GLY A 627 24.09 -2.08 -28.03
CA GLY A 627 23.17 -3.03 -27.40
C GLY A 627 21.70 -2.60 -27.47
N GLY A 628 20.86 -3.54 -27.15
CA GLY A 628 19.43 -3.31 -26.95
C GLY A 628 18.84 -4.28 -25.95
N ASN A 629 17.75 -3.87 -25.34
CA ASN A 629 16.98 -4.68 -24.39
C ASN A 629 15.48 -4.50 -24.59
N VAL A 630 14.75 -5.53 -24.23
CA VAL A 630 13.29 -5.54 -24.22
C VAL A 630 12.81 -6.24 -22.95
N SER A 631 11.75 -5.72 -22.36
CA SER A 631 11.06 -6.33 -21.22
C SER A 631 9.56 -6.24 -21.46
N TRP A 632 8.91 -7.39 -21.56
CA TRP A 632 7.46 -7.45 -21.77
C TRP A 632 6.77 -8.05 -20.54
N LYS A 633 5.95 -7.21 -19.88
CA LYS A 633 5.12 -7.54 -18.71
C LYS A 633 3.75 -7.99 -19.20
N ALA A 634 3.63 -9.26 -19.58
CA ALA A 634 2.35 -9.86 -19.98
C ALA A 634 1.53 -10.29 -18.76
N SER A 635 0.23 -10.53 -18.96
CA SER A 635 -0.67 -11.00 -17.87
C SER A 635 -0.23 -12.34 -17.25
N HIS A 636 0.46 -13.18 -18.01
CA HIS A 636 0.90 -14.51 -17.59
C HIS A 636 2.33 -14.58 -17.09
N GLY A 637 3.10 -13.49 -17.19
CA GLY A 637 4.50 -13.42 -16.77
C GLY A 637 5.27 -12.29 -17.44
N THR A 638 6.57 -12.23 -17.19
CA THR A 638 7.48 -11.24 -17.76
C THR A 638 8.54 -11.93 -18.61
N LEU A 639 8.76 -11.45 -19.82
CA LEU A 639 9.81 -11.89 -20.71
C LEU A 639 10.85 -10.78 -20.85
N ASN A 640 12.13 -11.12 -20.71
CA ASN A 640 13.24 -10.20 -20.86
C ASN A 640 14.18 -10.70 -21.94
N GLY A 641 14.68 -9.78 -22.74
CA GLY A 641 15.70 -10.06 -23.75
C GLY A 641 16.72 -8.93 -23.83
N SER A 642 18.00 -9.26 -23.99
CA SER A 642 19.04 -8.28 -24.20
C SER A 642 20.10 -8.83 -25.16
N TYR A 643 20.63 -7.96 -25.98
CA TYR A 643 21.74 -8.26 -26.85
C TYR A 643 22.72 -7.10 -26.88
N SER A 644 24.00 -7.40 -26.77
CA SER A 644 25.03 -6.40 -26.98
C SER A 644 26.20 -6.97 -27.78
N ARG A 645 26.88 -6.08 -28.55
CA ARG A 645 27.99 -6.44 -29.39
C ARG A 645 29.06 -5.37 -29.34
N SER A 646 30.30 -5.82 -29.16
CA SER A 646 31.49 -5.03 -29.39
C SER A 646 32.34 -5.63 -30.53
N ARG A 647 33.50 -5.07 -30.79
CA ARG A 647 34.46 -5.62 -31.75
C ARG A 647 34.88 -7.06 -31.42
N ASP A 648 35.08 -7.35 -30.14
CA ASP A 648 35.69 -8.58 -29.66
C ASP A 648 34.75 -9.44 -28.79
N SER A 649 33.52 -8.97 -28.54
CA SER A 649 32.55 -9.70 -27.73
C SER A 649 31.12 -9.57 -28.24
N GLN A 650 30.32 -10.60 -27.97
CA GLN A 650 28.88 -10.64 -28.17
C GLN A 650 28.26 -11.21 -26.91
N GLN A 651 27.17 -10.62 -26.47
CA GLN A 651 26.44 -11.05 -25.27
C GLN A 651 24.96 -11.14 -25.60
N LEU A 652 24.37 -12.26 -25.26
CA LEU A 652 22.93 -12.51 -25.35
C LEU A 652 22.40 -12.87 -23.97
N GLY A 653 21.39 -12.16 -23.54
CA GLY A 653 20.66 -12.46 -22.31
C GLY A 653 19.19 -12.68 -22.61
N TYR A 654 18.56 -13.65 -21.97
CA TYR A 654 17.13 -13.85 -21.99
C TYR A 654 16.64 -14.37 -20.66
N GLY A 655 15.42 -14.01 -20.31
CA GLY A 655 14.83 -14.38 -19.04
C GLY A 655 13.32 -14.49 -19.09
N ILE A 656 12.81 -15.32 -18.19
CA ILE A 656 11.38 -15.47 -17.96
C ILE A 656 11.12 -15.44 -16.46
N ALA A 657 10.17 -14.64 -16.03
CA ALA A 657 9.73 -14.58 -14.64
C ALA A 657 8.21 -14.61 -14.56
N GLY A 658 7.69 -15.28 -13.55
CA GLY A 658 6.24 -15.37 -13.37
C GLY A 658 5.85 -16.07 -12.08
N ARG A 659 4.56 -16.26 -11.95
CA ARG A 659 3.93 -17.00 -10.86
C ARG A 659 2.84 -17.91 -11.38
N VAL A 660 2.75 -19.08 -10.79
CA VAL A 660 1.64 -20.02 -10.91
C VAL A 660 0.88 -20.01 -9.59
N VAL A 661 -0.42 -19.78 -9.63
CA VAL A 661 -1.32 -19.87 -8.48
C VAL A 661 -2.33 -20.98 -8.77
N ILE A 662 -2.32 -22.03 -7.98
CA ILE A 662 -3.28 -23.14 -8.07
C ILE A 662 -4.27 -22.97 -6.92
N HIS A 663 -5.53 -22.80 -7.26
CA HIS A 663 -6.63 -22.55 -6.33
C HIS A 663 -7.84 -23.43 -6.68
N GLU A 664 -8.89 -23.41 -5.89
CA GLU A 664 -10.08 -24.26 -6.06
C GLU A 664 -10.74 -24.18 -7.46
N ASN A 665 -10.61 -23.03 -8.14
CA ASN A 665 -11.21 -22.81 -9.47
C ASN A 665 -10.19 -23.01 -10.62
N GLY A 666 -9.03 -23.60 -10.35
CA GLY A 666 -8.02 -23.95 -11.37
C GLY A 666 -6.68 -23.25 -11.22
N ILE A 667 -6.00 -22.98 -12.32
CA ILE A 667 -4.64 -22.42 -12.36
C ILE A 667 -4.68 -21.05 -12.99
N THR A 668 -4.15 -20.03 -12.29
CA THR A 668 -3.97 -18.68 -12.83
C THR A 668 -2.48 -18.34 -12.88
N LEU A 669 -2.03 -17.91 -14.05
CA LEU A 669 -0.67 -17.44 -14.28
C LEU A 669 -0.60 -15.93 -14.06
N SER A 670 0.54 -15.42 -13.60
CA SER A 670 0.73 -13.98 -13.44
C SER A 670 2.21 -13.59 -13.50
N GLN A 671 2.46 -12.28 -13.50
CA GLN A 671 3.79 -11.73 -13.27
C GLN A 671 4.36 -12.20 -11.93
N SER A 672 5.69 -12.16 -11.74
CA SER A 672 6.34 -12.48 -10.46
C SER A 672 6.05 -11.37 -9.44
N LEU A 673 5.65 -11.73 -8.21
CA LEU A 673 4.98 -10.79 -7.29
C LEU A 673 5.37 -11.02 -5.83
N GLY A 674 4.94 -10.07 -4.95
CA GLY A 674 5.08 -10.14 -3.49
C GLY A 674 4.38 -11.33 -2.83
N GLU A 675 4.45 -11.42 -1.51
CA GLU A 675 3.91 -12.57 -0.76
C GLU A 675 2.40 -12.48 -0.52
N THR A 676 1.88 -11.26 -0.30
CA THR A 676 0.45 -10.97 -0.07
C THR A 676 -0.18 -10.51 -1.37
N ILE A 677 -1.16 -11.23 -1.86
CA ILE A 677 -1.74 -11.04 -3.19
C ILE A 677 -3.25 -11.11 -3.20
N GLY A 678 -3.87 -10.47 -4.21
CA GLY A 678 -5.30 -10.58 -4.49
C GLY A 678 -5.56 -11.48 -5.70
N LEU A 679 -6.58 -12.32 -5.62
CA LEU A 679 -7.12 -13.09 -6.72
C LEU A 679 -8.44 -12.44 -7.17
N VAL A 680 -8.43 -11.78 -8.31
CA VAL A 680 -9.64 -11.31 -8.99
C VAL A 680 -10.43 -12.50 -9.48
N LYS A 681 -11.73 -12.52 -9.21
CA LYS A 681 -12.69 -13.49 -9.72
C LYS A 681 -13.85 -12.72 -10.38
N ALA A 682 -13.82 -12.63 -11.69
CA ALA A 682 -14.84 -12.00 -12.53
C ALA A 682 -15.30 -13.01 -13.62
N PRO A 683 -16.13 -14.00 -13.27
CA PRO A 683 -16.40 -15.16 -14.12
C PRO A 683 -16.86 -14.78 -15.52
N GLY A 684 -16.21 -15.33 -16.57
CA GLY A 684 -16.52 -15.06 -17.97
C GLY A 684 -16.07 -13.70 -18.51
N ALA A 685 -15.55 -12.83 -17.68
CA ALA A 685 -15.07 -11.50 -18.06
C ALA A 685 -13.58 -11.57 -18.44
N GLU A 686 -13.29 -11.93 -19.70
CA GLU A 686 -11.94 -12.08 -20.24
C GLU A 686 -11.32 -10.74 -20.64
N GLY A 687 -10.02 -10.57 -20.40
CA GLY A 687 -9.22 -9.44 -20.89
C GLY A 687 -9.43 -8.12 -20.16
N ILE A 688 -10.11 -8.12 -19.00
CA ILE A 688 -10.35 -6.91 -18.24
C ILE A 688 -9.11 -6.56 -17.44
N GLY A 689 -8.56 -5.37 -17.69
CA GLY A 689 -7.40 -4.84 -17.02
C GLY A 689 -7.66 -4.51 -15.54
N VAL A 690 -6.63 -4.58 -14.71
CA VAL A 690 -6.66 -4.11 -13.33
C VAL A 690 -5.98 -2.75 -13.27
N ASN A 691 -6.66 -1.75 -12.71
CA ASN A 691 -6.12 -0.40 -12.58
C ASN A 691 -4.82 -0.38 -11.77
N ASN A 692 -3.90 0.51 -12.14
CA ASN A 692 -2.59 0.70 -11.53
C ASN A 692 -1.59 -0.45 -11.71
N TYR A 693 -1.91 -1.45 -12.53
CA TYR A 693 -1.03 -2.59 -12.80
C TYR A 693 -0.87 -2.82 -14.30
N ALA A 694 0.31 -2.46 -14.83
CA ALA A 694 0.62 -2.64 -16.24
C ALA A 694 0.64 -4.13 -16.63
N GLY A 695 -0.04 -4.49 -17.72
CA GLY A 695 -0.07 -5.84 -18.27
C GLY A 695 -0.87 -6.85 -17.45
N ILE A 696 -1.58 -6.46 -16.38
CA ILE A 696 -2.44 -7.39 -15.64
C ILE A 696 -3.88 -7.30 -16.14
N SER A 697 -4.39 -8.42 -16.64
CA SER A 697 -5.77 -8.58 -17.08
C SER A 697 -6.30 -9.97 -16.73
N THR A 698 -7.61 -10.11 -16.70
CA THR A 698 -8.28 -11.39 -16.46
C THR A 698 -8.04 -12.39 -17.58
N ASP A 699 -7.83 -13.65 -17.22
CA ASP A 699 -7.70 -14.79 -18.16
C ASP A 699 -9.05 -15.14 -18.81
N SER A 700 -9.06 -16.15 -19.70
CA SER A 700 -10.28 -16.61 -20.40
C SER A 700 -11.40 -17.09 -19.46
N ARG A 701 -11.11 -17.35 -18.19
CA ARG A 701 -12.09 -17.74 -17.16
C ARG A 701 -12.51 -16.57 -16.28
N GLY A 702 -11.88 -15.38 -16.44
CA GLY A 702 -12.13 -14.19 -15.65
C GLY A 702 -11.28 -14.08 -14.37
N TYR A 703 -10.11 -14.73 -14.31
CA TYR A 703 -9.21 -14.65 -13.16
C TYR A 703 -7.96 -13.83 -13.47
N ALA A 704 -7.52 -13.04 -12.50
CA ALA A 704 -6.24 -12.32 -12.53
C ALA A 704 -5.63 -12.28 -11.13
N VAL A 705 -4.29 -12.18 -11.05
CA VAL A 705 -3.59 -12.02 -9.77
C VAL A 705 -3.07 -10.60 -9.63
N VAL A 706 -3.43 -9.95 -8.52
CA VAL A 706 -3.00 -8.59 -8.16
C VAL A 706 -1.83 -8.68 -7.20
N PRO A 707 -0.70 -8.03 -7.52
CA PRO A 707 0.50 -8.04 -6.69
C PRO A 707 0.44 -7.08 -5.50
N TYR A 708 1.31 -7.35 -4.52
CA TYR A 708 1.72 -6.38 -3.47
C TYR A 708 0.58 -5.75 -2.68
N LEU A 709 -0.37 -6.55 -2.20
CA LEU A 709 -1.34 -6.05 -1.24
C LEU A 709 -0.66 -5.77 0.10
N THR A 710 -1.10 -4.69 0.74
CA THR A 710 -0.61 -4.32 2.06
C THR A 710 -1.31 -5.18 3.12
N PRO A 711 -0.57 -5.99 3.91
CA PRO A 711 -1.19 -6.83 4.94
C PRO A 711 -1.83 -5.97 6.03
N TYR A 712 -2.94 -6.50 6.60
CA TYR A 712 -3.73 -5.91 7.67
C TYR A 712 -4.29 -4.50 7.37
N ARG A 713 -4.34 -4.13 6.09
CA ARG A 713 -4.89 -2.85 5.61
C ARG A 713 -5.96 -3.08 4.56
N ARG A 714 -6.83 -2.10 4.42
CA ARG A 714 -7.78 -2.06 3.31
C ARG A 714 -7.03 -1.85 2.01
N ASN A 715 -7.25 -2.74 1.05
CA ASN A 715 -6.73 -2.65 -0.30
C ASN A 715 -7.90 -2.56 -1.26
N ASP A 716 -7.91 -1.57 -2.13
CA ASP A 716 -8.91 -1.38 -3.16
C ASP A 716 -8.41 -2.00 -4.47
N ILE A 717 -9.10 -3.05 -4.93
CA ILE A 717 -8.82 -3.68 -6.21
C ILE A 717 -9.87 -3.19 -7.20
N SER A 718 -9.44 -2.43 -8.20
CA SER A 718 -10.34 -1.82 -9.19
C SER A 718 -10.07 -2.35 -10.57
N LEU A 719 -11.14 -2.76 -11.28
CA LEU A 719 -11.08 -3.17 -12.67
C LEU A 719 -11.14 -1.95 -13.59
N ASN A 720 -10.51 -2.05 -14.74
CA ASN A 720 -10.48 -0.97 -15.73
C ASN A 720 -11.71 -1.01 -16.64
N SER A 721 -12.64 -0.09 -16.44
CA SER A 721 -13.88 -0.01 -17.23
C SER A 721 -13.65 0.21 -18.74
N LYS A 722 -12.51 0.79 -19.12
CA LYS A 722 -12.16 1.02 -20.53
C LYS A 722 -11.81 -0.27 -21.29
N THR A 723 -11.50 -1.34 -20.56
CA THR A 723 -11.17 -2.65 -21.13
C THR A 723 -12.36 -3.61 -21.14
N LEU A 724 -13.54 -3.17 -20.65
CA LEU A 724 -14.77 -3.95 -20.73
C LEU A 724 -15.16 -4.19 -22.19
N ARG A 725 -15.56 -5.42 -22.50
CA ARG A 725 -16.13 -5.79 -23.79
C ARG A 725 -17.60 -5.35 -23.85
N ASP A 726 -18.11 -5.13 -25.03
CA ASP A 726 -19.51 -4.72 -25.27
C ASP A 726 -20.53 -5.73 -24.69
N ASP A 727 -20.12 -6.99 -24.54
CA ASP A 727 -20.94 -8.10 -24.04
C ASP A 727 -20.73 -8.40 -22.54
N THR A 728 -20.02 -7.55 -21.85
CA THR A 728 -19.68 -7.76 -20.42
C THR A 728 -20.14 -6.56 -19.58
N ASP A 729 -20.89 -6.86 -18.53
CA ASP A 729 -21.27 -5.87 -17.52
C ASP A 729 -20.83 -6.32 -16.14
N ILE A 730 -20.38 -5.37 -15.30
CA ILE A 730 -19.91 -5.62 -13.95
C ILE A 730 -20.55 -4.60 -13.02
N THR A 731 -21.30 -5.08 -12.02
CA THR A 731 -22.11 -4.23 -11.13
C THR A 731 -21.26 -3.25 -10.32
N TYR A 732 -20.12 -3.71 -9.79
CA TYR A 732 -19.17 -2.91 -9.02
C TYR A 732 -17.77 -3.15 -9.54
N MET A 733 -17.07 -2.07 -9.95
CA MET A 733 -15.73 -2.15 -10.53
C MET A 733 -14.62 -2.18 -9.47
N THR A 734 -14.93 -1.97 -8.20
CA THR A 734 -13.96 -1.94 -7.09
C THR A 734 -14.39 -2.87 -5.98
N ASN A 735 -13.47 -3.70 -5.52
CA ASN A 735 -13.63 -4.57 -4.36
C ASN A 735 -12.60 -4.22 -3.29
N LYS A 736 -12.99 -4.28 -2.01
CA LYS A 736 -12.14 -3.94 -0.86
C LYS A 736 -11.79 -5.21 -0.09
N VAL A 737 -10.49 -5.46 0.06
CA VAL A 737 -9.98 -6.65 0.75
C VAL A 737 -8.98 -6.27 1.84
N VAL A 738 -8.90 -7.08 2.89
CA VAL A 738 -7.98 -6.87 4.03
C VAL A 738 -7.19 -8.15 4.29
N PRO A 739 -6.12 -8.41 3.53
CA PRO A 739 -5.36 -9.65 3.68
C PRO A 739 -4.53 -9.67 4.96
N THR A 740 -4.38 -10.84 5.56
CA THR A 740 -3.27 -11.10 6.49
C THR A 740 -1.95 -11.27 5.72
N ARG A 741 -0.82 -11.22 6.42
CA ARG A 741 0.51 -11.39 5.78
C ARG A 741 0.59 -12.72 5.04
N GLY A 742 1.03 -12.68 3.78
CA GLY A 742 1.18 -13.85 2.92
C GLY A 742 -0.13 -14.50 2.46
N ALA A 743 -1.29 -13.89 2.74
CA ALA A 743 -2.59 -14.37 2.30
C ALA A 743 -2.81 -14.18 0.79
N ILE A 744 -3.67 -15.03 0.23
CA ILE A 744 -4.25 -14.88 -1.11
C ILE A 744 -5.72 -14.62 -0.92
N VAL A 745 -6.10 -13.34 -0.96
CA VAL A 745 -7.48 -12.93 -0.75
C VAL A 745 -8.25 -12.84 -2.06
N ARG A 746 -9.52 -13.16 -2.04
CA ARG A 746 -10.37 -13.16 -3.22
C ARG A 746 -11.13 -11.84 -3.34
N ALA A 747 -11.01 -11.19 -4.52
CA ALA A 747 -11.83 -10.05 -4.91
C ALA A 747 -12.88 -10.55 -5.91
N GLU A 748 -14.12 -10.72 -5.46
CA GLU A 748 -15.21 -11.24 -6.29
C GLU A 748 -16.01 -10.12 -6.93
N TYR A 749 -16.25 -10.26 -8.23
CA TYR A 749 -17.04 -9.32 -9.03
C TYR A 749 -18.23 -10.06 -9.63
N LYS A 750 -19.40 -9.47 -9.46
CA LYS A 750 -20.62 -9.97 -10.13
C LYS A 750 -20.59 -9.53 -11.58
N THR A 751 -20.55 -10.50 -12.48
CA THR A 751 -20.46 -10.30 -13.93
C THR A 751 -21.74 -10.73 -14.61
N ALA A 752 -22.18 -9.96 -15.58
CA ALA A 752 -23.27 -10.32 -16.48
C ALA A 752 -22.72 -10.39 -17.92
N ILE A 753 -22.62 -11.62 -18.42
CA ILE A 753 -22.04 -11.88 -19.76
C ILE A 753 -23.17 -12.10 -20.76
N GLY A 754 -23.22 -11.26 -21.80
CA GLY A 754 -24.26 -11.27 -22.82
C GLY A 754 -24.58 -9.87 -23.32
N HIS A 755 -25.64 -9.75 -24.10
CA HIS A 755 -26.02 -8.46 -24.70
C HIS A 755 -26.66 -7.53 -23.68
N ARG A 756 -26.38 -6.22 -23.79
CA ARG A 756 -27.15 -5.16 -23.14
C ARG A 756 -28.34 -4.84 -24.01
N VAL A 757 -29.54 -5.12 -23.49
CA VAL A 757 -30.79 -4.99 -24.26
C VAL A 757 -31.67 -3.93 -23.61
N LEU A 758 -31.97 -2.86 -24.35
CA LEU A 758 -33.06 -1.96 -24.02
C LEU A 758 -34.37 -2.58 -24.54
N MET A 759 -35.25 -2.96 -23.64
CA MET A 759 -36.45 -3.70 -23.97
C MET A 759 -37.69 -2.88 -23.63
N THR A 760 -38.64 -2.84 -24.54
CA THR A 760 -39.97 -2.27 -24.32
C THR A 760 -40.94 -3.40 -24.06
N LEU A 761 -41.51 -3.45 -22.86
CA LEU A 761 -42.44 -4.48 -22.40
C LEU A 761 -43.87 -3.94 -22.40
N THR A 762 -44.75 -4.61 -23.12
CA THR A 762 -46.18 -4.27 -23.17
C THR A 762 -47.03 -5.43 -22.66
N ARG A 763 -48.21 -5.15 -22.14
CA ARG A 763 -49.23 -6.12 -21.78
C ARG A 763 -50.18 -6.40 -22.95
N PRO A 764 -50.94 -7.51 -22.94
CA PRO A 764 -52.02 -7.72 -23.92
C PRO A 764 -52.95 -6.51 -23.96
N GLY A 765 -53.20 -5.97 -25.17
CA GLY A 765 -53.94 -4.72 -25.37
C GLY A 765 -53.06 -3.46 -25.53
N GLY A 766 -51.73 -3.62 -25.61
CA GLY A 766 -50.76 -2.53 -25.92
C GLY A 766 -50.41 -1.57 -24.77
N LYS A 767 -50.96 -1.77 -23.57
CA LYS A 767 -50.57 -0.97 -22.37
C LYS A 767 -49.16 -1.35 -21.92
N PRO A 768 -48.34 -0.40 -21.51
CA PRO A 768 -46.98 -0.72 -20.97
C PRO A 768 -47.07 -1.55 -19.70
N VAL A 769 -46.03 -2.34 -19.41
CA VAL A 769 -45.82 -2.96 -18.09
C VAL A 769 -45.66 -1.85 -17.08
N PRO A 770 -46.26 -1.98 -15.85
CA PRO A 770 -46.22 -0.91 -14.83
C PRO A 770 -44.80 -0.50 -14.45
N PHE A 771 -44.62 0.81 -14.18
CA PHE A 771 -43.39 1.32 -13.56
C PHE A 771 -43.12 0.60 -12.24
N GLY A 772 -41.85 0.28 -11.97
CA GLY A 772 -41.44 -0.42 -10.75
C GLY A 772 -41.59 -1.95 -10.81
N ALA A 773 -42.12 -2.51 -11.91
CA ALA A 773 -42.09 -3.95 -12.12
C ALA A 773 -40.65 -4.47 -12.23
N MET A 774 -40.38 -5.66 -11.71
CA MET A 774 -39.10 -6.32 -11.79
C MET A 774 -39.06 -7.28 -12.97
N ALA A 775 -38.16 -7.07 -13.92
CA ALA A 775 -37.94 -7.97 -15.04
C ALA A 775 -36.61 -8.73 -14.87
N SER A 776 -36.63 -10.04 -15.03
CA SER A 776 -35.44 -10.90 -14.96
C SER A 776 -35.49 -11.99 -16.03
N LEU A 777 -34.33 -12.56 -16.37
CA LEU A 777 -34.30 -13.74 -17.25
C LEU A 777 -34.95 -14.92 -16.54
N LEU A 778 -35.79 -15.66 -17.22
CA LEU A 778 -36.46 -16.82 -16.65
C LEU A 778 -35.44 -17.83 -16.10
N LYS A 779 -35.55 -18.17 -14.82
CA LYS A 779 -34.63 -19.01 -14.02
C LYS A 779 -33.30 -18.35 -13.60
N SER A 780 -33.13 -17.04 -13.79
CA SER A 780 -31.94 -16.32 -13.28
C SER A 780 -32.39 -14.98 -12.71
N GLU A 781 -32.34 -14.82 -11.39
CA GLU A 781 -32.64 -13.54 -10.73
C GLU A 781 -31.42 -12.60 -10.73
N GLU A 782 -30.26 -13.09 -11.14
CA GLU A 782 -29.00 -12.31 -11.15
C GLU A 782 -29.03 -11.14 -12.15
N ASN A 783 -29.85 -11.20 -13.18
CA ASN A 783 -29.99 -10.19 -14.24
C ASN A 783 -31.31 -9.40 -14.11
N ALA A 784 -31.80 -9.20 -12.90
CA ALA A 784 -33.02 -8.46 -12.65
C ALA A 784 -32.82 -6.94 -12.77
N SER A 785 -33.80 -6.25 -13.40
CA SER A 785 -33.82 -4.80 -13.51
C SER A 785 -35.26 -4.27 -13.37
N ILE A 786 -35.36 -3.00 -12.98
CA ILE A 786 -36.65 -2.34 -12.76
C ILE A 786 -37.16 -1.76 -14.08
N VAL A 787 -38.42 -2.01 -14.39
CA VAL A 787 -39.12 -1.43 -15.53
C VAL A 787 -39.40 0.05 -15.24
N GLY A 788 -38.95 0.90 -16.15
CA GLY A 788 -39.14 2.33 -16.12
C GLY A 788 -40.44 2.77 -16.79
N ASP A 789 -40.51 4.08 -17.08
CA ASP A 789 -41.64 4.67 -17.81
C ASP A 789 -41.82 4.05 -19.19
N GLY A 790 -43.08 4.00 -19.64
CA GLY A 790 -43.43 3.43 -20.95
C GLY A 790 -43.17 1.93 -21.08
N GLY A 791 -42.85 1.22 -19.97
CA GLY A 791 -42.51 -0.20 -19.99
C GLY A 791 -41.10 -0.50 -20.47
N GLU A 792 -40.21 0.48 -20.45
CA GLU A 792 -38.81 0.31 -20.84
C GLU A 792 -37.99 -0.28 -19.72
N VAL A 793 -37.14 -1.24 -20.05
CA VAL A 793 -36.16 -1.82 -19.08
C VAL A 793 -34.84 -2.11 -19.78
N LEU A 794 -33.75 -1.71 -19.13
CA LEU A 794 -32.40 -2.05 -19.56
C LEU A 794 -31.92 -3.30 -18.79
N LEU A 795 -31.64 -4.36 -19.53
CA LEU A 795 -31.13 -5.61 -18.99
C LEU A 795 -29.75 -5.92 -19.59
N SER A 796 -28.82 -6.33 -18.75
CA SER A 796 -27.48 -6.76 -19.12
C SER A 796 -27.32 -8.27 -19.03
N GLY A 797 -26.39 -8.84 -19.83
CA GLY A 797 -26.11 -10.28 -19.79
C GLY A 797 -27.17 -11.17 -20.42
N LEU A 798 -27.95 -10.63 -21.36
CA LEU A 798 -28.99 -11.40 -22.02
C LEU A 798 -28.46 -12.16 -23.25
N PRO A 799 -28.92 -13.42 -23.48
CA PRO A 799 -28.74 -14.08 -24.79
C PRO A 799 -29.53 -13.33 -25.89
N GLN A 800 -29.20 -13.54 -27.14
CA GLN A 800 -29.91 -12.91 -28.28
C GLN A 800 -31.40 -13.22 -28.30
N LYS A 801 -31.81 -14.39 -27.83
CA LYS A 801 -33.22 -14.79 -27.68
C LYS A 801 -33.43 -15.46 -26.33
N GLY A 802 -34.58 -15.22 -25.71
CA GLY A 802 -34.90 -15.80 -24.40
C GLY A 802 -36.30 -15.43 -23.92
N THR A 803 -36.59 -15.81 -22.70
CA THR A 803 -37.86 -15.50 -22.02
C THR A 803 -37.58 -14.75 -20.75
N LEU A 804 -38.22 -13.61 -20.54
CA LEU A 804 -38.21 -12.87 -19.29
C LEU A 804 -39.39 -13.28 -18.41
N GLN A 805 -39.15 -13.23 -17.11
CA GLN A 805 -40.18 -13.20 -16.09
C GLN A 805 -40.29 -11.77 -15.55
N VAL A 806 -41.48 -11.23 -15.56
CA VAL A 806 -41.79 -9.89 -15.05
C VAL A 806 -42.77 -9.99 -13.89
N LYS A 807 -42.44 -9.32 -12.79
CA LYS A 807 -43.23 -9.37 -11.54
C LYS A 807 -43.57 -7.96 -11.09
N TRP A 808 -44.79 -7.72 -10.63
CA TRP A 808 -45.19 -6.46 -9.98
C TRP A 808 -46.30 -6.69 -8.96
N GLY A 809 -46.40 -5.88 -7.95
CA GLY A 809 -47.46 -5.89 -6.96
C GLY A 809 -48.72 -5.22 -7.48
N ASN A 810 -49.90 -5.74 -7.17
CA ASN A 810 -51.19 -5.13 -7.56
C ASN A 810 -51.84 -4.24 -6.48
N GLY A 811 -51.08 -3.77 -5.48
CA GLY A 811 -51.54 -2.87 -4.43
C GLY A 811 -52.39 -3.54 -3.33
N GLN A 812 -52.75 -4.81 -3.50
CA GLN A 812 -53.54 -5.62 -2.54
C GLN A 812 -52.74 -6.76 -1.94
N GLY A 813 -51.40 -6.73 -2.02
CA GLY A 813 -50.51 -7.77 -1.50
C GLY A 813 -50.40 -9.02 -2.38
N GLN A 814 -51.03 -9.03 -3.56
CA GLN A 814 -50.87 -10.11 -4.55
C GLN A 814 -49.82 -9.73 -5.61
N GLU A 815 -48.90 -10.62 -5.85
CA GLU A 815 -47.87 -10.50 -6.91
C GLU A 815 -48.46 -10.99 -8.23
N THR A 816 -48.38 -10.14 -9.25
CA THR A 816 -48.74 -10.50 -10.64
C THR A 816 -47.45 -10.84 -11.38
N THR A 817 -47.45 -11.96 -12.08
CA THR A 817 -46.31 -12.38 -12.91
C THR A 817 -46.75 -12.61 -14.34
N CYS A 818 -45.92 -12.24 -15.30
CA CYS A 818 -46.10 -12.61 -16.72
C CYS A 818 -44.75 -13.01 -17.34
N ARG A 819 -44.81 -13.61 -18.54
CA ARG A 819 -43.66 -14.04 -19.31
C ARG A 819 -43.62 -13.28 -20.61
N ALA A 820 -42.36 -12.88 -21.01
CA ALA A 820 -42.16 -12.14 -22.24
C ALA A 820 -41.04 -12.80 -23.05
N ASP A 821 -41.40 -13.42 -24.20
CA ASP A 821 -40.44 -13.97 -25.13
C ASP A 821 -39.85 -12.84 -25.97
N TYR A 822 -38.55 -12.79 -26.15
CA TYR A 822 -37.88 -11.75 -26.91
C TYR A 822 -36.84 -12.28 -27.89
N ILE A 823 -36.63 -11.51 -28.95
CA ILE A 823 -35.48 -11.61 -29.86
C ILE A 823 -34.85 -10.22 -29.95
N ALA A 824 -33.60 -10.12 -29.48
CA ALA A 824 -32.88 -8.85 -29.48
C ALA A 824 -32.17 -8.61 -30.82
N HIS A 825 -32.19 -7.38 -31.28
CA HIS A 825 -31.57 -6.91 -32.51
C HIS A 825 -30.57 -5.78 -32.17
N LYS A 826 -29.42 -5.77 -32.89
CA LYS A 826 -28.39 -4.75 -32.68
C LYS A 826 -28.95 -3.37 -33.04
N SER A 827 -28.81 -2.39 -32.13
CA SER A 827 -29.26 -1.02 -32.39
C SER A 827 -28.40 -0.34 -33.45
N ALA A 828 -29.02 0.32 -34.41
CA ALA A 828 -28.32 1.11 -35.41
C ALA A 828 -27.82 2.42 -34.75
N GLY A 829 -26.51 2.57 -34.59
CA GLY A 829 -25.86 3.81 -34.11
C GLY A 829 -25.41 3.88 -32.66
N ALA A 830 -25.74 2.89 -31.83
CA ALA A 830 -25.21 2.80 -30.48
C ALA A 830 -24.27 1.59 -30.34
N SER A 831 -23.01 1.81 -29.98
CA SER A 831 -22.06 0.71 -29.75
C SER A 831 -22.49 -0.11 -28.54
N GLY A 832 -22.60 -1.43 -28.71
CA GLY A 832 -22.88 -2.38 -27.64
C GLY A 832 -24.33 -2.45 -27.14
N LEU A 833 -25.29 -1.64 -27.65
CA LEU A 833 -26.68 -1.68 -27.23
C LEU A 833 -27.54 -2.48 -28.24
N TRP A 834 -28.42 -3.32 -27.73
CA TRP A 834 -29.41 -4.10 -28.49
C TRP A 834 -30.80 -3.66 -28.08
N ASN A 835 -31.77 -3.79 -28.99
CA ASN A 835 -33.18 -3.43 -28.74
C ASN A 835 -34.07 -4.66 -28.89
N ALA A 836 -35.11 -4.71 -28.08
CA ALA A 836 -36.16 -5.70 -28.23
C ALA A 836 -37.51 -5.10 -27.79
N THR A 837 -38.60 -5.62 -28.40
CA THR A 837 -39.96 -5.33 -27.97
C THR A 837 -40.65 -6.66 -27.70
N SER A 838 -41.37 -6.77 -26.60
CA SER A 838 -42.05 -8.01 -26.24
C SER A 838 -43.37 -7.75 -25.53
N VAL A 839 -44.29 -8.68 -25.73
CA VAL A 839 -45.60 -8.68 -25.06
C VAL A 839 -45.55 -9.67 -23.90
N CYS A 840 -45.79 -9.17 -22.67
CA CYS A 840 -45.80 -9.94 -21.45
C CYS A 840 -47.15 -10.65 -21.31
N GLN A 841 -47.18 -11.95 -21.45
CA GLN A 841 -48.39 -12.82 -21.40
C GLN A 841 -48.44 -13.64 -20.13
#